data_635019328107d79cca24d87f68ee9a91
#
_entry.id   635019328107d79cca24d87f68ee9a91
#
_cell.length_a   1.000
_cell.length_b   1.000
_cell.length_c   1.000
_cell.angle_alpha   90.00
_cell.angle_beta   90.00
_cell.angle_gamma   90.00
#
_symmetry.space_group_name_H-M   'P 1'
#
loop_
_entity.id
_entity.type
_entity.pdbx_description
1 polymer ?
#
loop_
_entity_poly.entity_id
_entity_poly.type
_entity_poly.pdbx_seq_one_letter_code
_entity_poly.pdbx_strand_id
1 'polypeptide(L)'
;MAKKKEEYGNESIKSLKGADRVRKRPAVIFGSDGVEGCAHSIFEIVSNSIDEARDGHGNKINVTLYPDHSVEVEDFGRGIPVDYNKAEERWNWDLVFCELYAGGKYGEGSGNYDFSLGLNGLGLCATQYSSEWMTADIYRDGMHYHLDFKKGENVGGLKKEPFTGRRTGSVIRWKPDTDVFTDINVPADTFKDMLRRQAVVNDGVTLVFNDRTGERAEKIEYFYEHGIQDYANEIAGEGTLTPVYFCSGSAIGRDRDDQPEYQVKMNVAFCFSNAVQTLEYYHNSSWLEHGGSPDRAVRLAFVNQINNWLKNKGLYKKNESSITFNDVQDCLILVSSSFSTRTSYENQTKKAISIKFVAQAMTEFLKHQLEVYFVEHPDEAEKACKQVLINKQSREHAEKARVSIKKTMTQQMDLANRVQKFVDCRTKDATRRELYIVEGDSAMGAVKQSRDSEFQAIMPIRGKILNCLKADYARIFKSDIITDLIRVMGCGVELGGSHNKDLATFNLDNLRFNKIVICTDADVDGYQIRTLVLTMLYRLTPTLINQGYVYIAESPLYEINTKNKTYFAYTEPEKADIMKRIDGQKFTIQRSKGLGENDPEMMWLTTMSPESRRLIKVLPTDVQRTAEVFDLLLGDNLQGRKEHIAEHGAEYLDDLDVS
;
A
#
# COMPACT_ATOMS: atom_id res chain seq x y z
N MET A 1 -5.33 40.24 25.75
CA MET A 1 -5.36 39.68 27.12
C MET A 1 -4.61 38.36 27.09
N ALA A 2 -3.47 38.26 27.79
CA ALA A 2 -2.70 37.00 27.86
C ALA A 2 -3.49 36.00 28.71
N LYS A 3 -3.74 34.79 28.15
CA LYS A 3 -4.31 33.66 28.90
C LYS A 3 -3.34 33.35 30.05
N LYS A 4 -3.80 33.48 31.29
CA LYS A 4 -3.11 32.98 32.49
C LYS A 4 -2.78 31.50 32.22
N LYS A 5 -1.50 31.10 32.28
CA LYS A 5 -1.10 29.70 32.34
C LYS A 5 -1.71 29.13 33.63
N GLU A 6 -2.63 28.17 33.47
CA GLU A 6 -3.11 27.37 34.60
C GLU A 6 -1.91 26.61 35.16
N GLU A 7 -1.69 26.77 36.44
CA GLU A 7 -0.59 26.12 37.19
C GLU A 7 -0.93 24.63 37.29
N TYR A 8 0.00 23.74 36.88
CA TYR A 8 -0.18 22.29 36.97
C TYR A 8 -0.16 21.85 38.42
N GLY A 9 -1.32 21.75 39.04
CA GLY A 9 -1.53 21.35 40.42
C GLY A 9 -2.46 20.15 40.58
N ASN A 10 -2.76 19.73 41.79
CA ASN A 10 -3.61 18.55 42.07
C ASN A 10 -5.00 18.63 41.40
N GLU A 11 -5.56 19.82 41.23
CA GLU A 11 -6.88 20.03 40.60
C GLU A 11 -6.85 20.00 39.06
N SER A 12 -5.65 20.00 38.47
CA SER A 12 -5.49 19.87 37.02
C SER A 12 -5.68 18.44 36.51
N ILE A 13 -5.67 17.44 37.39
CA ILE A 13 -5.88 16.03 37.06
C ILE A 13 -7.38 15.76 36.99
N LYS A 14 -7.87 15.46 35.77
CA LYS A 14 -9.29 15.15 35.50
C LYS A 14 -9.41 13.77 34.87
N SER A 15 -10.36 12.96 35.33
CA SER A 15 -10.73 11.70 34.68
C SER A 15 -11.77 11.95 33.57
N LEU A 16 -11.58 11.34 32.40
CA LEU A 16 -12.60 11.31 31.36
C LEU A 16 -13.73 10.35 31.79
N LYS A 17 -14.99 10.75 31.56
CA LYS A 17 -16.18 9.95 31.91
C LYS A 17 -17.08 9.77 30.70
N GLY A 18 -17.86 8.68 30.67
CA GLY A 18 -18.81 8.38 29.60
C GLY A 18 -18.18 8.45 28.23
N ALA A 19 -18.87 9.08 27.30
CA ALA A 19 -18.45 9.21 25.89
C ALA A 19 -17.12 9.95 25.71
N ASP A 20 -16.75 10.87 26.60
CA ASP A 20 -15.48 11.61 26.54
C ASP A 20 -14.24 10.70 26.54
N ARG A 21 -14.33 9.50 27.11
CA ARG A 21 -13.25 8.50 27.10
C ARG A 21 -12.84 8.09 25.67
N VAL A 22 -13.82 8.01 24.78
CA VAL A 22 -13.62 7.65 23.36
C VAL A 22 -13.48 8.92 22.52
N ARG A 23 -14.40 9.88 22.67
CA ARG A 23 -14.48 11.08 21.82
C ARG A 23 -13.19 11.93 21.84
N LYS A 24 -12.53 12.02 23.00
CA LYS A 24 -11.27 12.78 23.13
C LYS A 24 -10.01 11.96 22.83
N ARG A 25 -10.12 10.65 22.72
CA ARG A 25 -8.98 9.73 22.51
C ARG A 25 -9.36 8.53 21.63
N PRO A 26 -9.93 8.75 20.42
CA PRO A 26 -10.39 7.66 19.55
C PRO A 26 -9.25 6.72 19.15
N ALA A 27 -8.05 7.23 18.93
CA ALA A 27 -6.88 6.44 18.54
C ALA A 27 -6.48 5.37 19.57
N VAL A 28 -6.81 5.54 20.86
CA VAL A 28 -6.53 4.53 21.89
C VAL A 28 -7.35 3.26 21.68
N ILE A 29 -8.57 3.40 21.15
CA ILE A 29 -9.50 2.27 20.95
C ILE A 29 -9.46 1.80 19.51
N PHE A 30 -9.50 2.72 18.55
CA PHE A 30 -9.59 2.40 17.12
C PHE A 30 -8.23 2.38 16.40
N GLY A 31 -7.12 2.69 17.11
CA GLY A 31 -5.77 2.73 16.56
C GLY A 31 -5.43 4.00 15.77
N SER A 32 -6.43 4.77 15.35
CA SER A 32 -6.28 6.04 14.61
C SER A 32 -7.50 6.92 14.85
N ASP A 33 -7.38 8.21 14.62
CA ASP A 33 -8.49 9.18 14.54
C ASP A 33 -8.83 9.57 13.09
N GLY A 34 -8.19 8.95 12.10
CA GLY A 34 -8.47 9.11 10.68
C GLY A 34 -9.41 8.06 10.11
N VAL A 35 -9.41 7.93 8.78
CA VAL A 35 -10.21 6.95 8.02
C VAL A 35 -10.03 5.51 8.53
N GLU A 36 -8.81 5.11 8.89
CA GLU A 36 -8.53 3.76 9.41
C GLU A 36 -9.23 3.50 10.74
N GLY A 37 -9.25 4.48 11.66
CA GLY A 37 -9.97 4.38 12.93
C GLY A 37 -11.47 4.34 12.71
N CYS A 38 -12.00 5.14 11.78
CA CYS A 38 -13.39 5.10 11.38
C CYS A 38 -13.78 3.72 10.80
N ALA A 39 -12.97 3.17 9.90
CA ALA A 39 -13.15 1.82 9.35
C ALA A 39 -13.11 0.74 10.44
N HIS A 40 -12.24 0.88 11.45
CA HIS A 40 -12.18 -0.05 12.58
C HIS A 40 -13.46 -0.02 13.43
N SER A 41 -14.08 1.15 13.61
CA SER A 41 -15.37 1.26 14.31
C SER A 41 -16.49 0.48 13.59
N ILE A 42 -16.45 0.44 12.24
CA ILE A 42 -17.38 -0.36 11.43
C ILE A 42 -17.14 -1.85 11.65
N PHE A 43 -15.87 -2.25 11.63
CA PHE A 43 -15.49 -3.64 11.87
C PHE A 43 -15.96 -4.15 13.24
N GLU A 44 -15.95 -3.33 14.28
CA GLU A 44 -16.41 -3.70 15.63
C GLU A 44 -17.90 -4.06 15.66
N ILE A 45 -18.75 -3.39 14.87
CA ILE A 45 -20.19 -3.75 14.76
C ILE A 45 -20.36 -5.04 13.93
N VAL A 46 -19.68 -5.13 12.77
CA VAL A 46 -19.72 -6.31 11.90
C VAL A 46 -19.25 -7.55 12.65
N SER A 47 -18.20 -7.43 13.48
CA SER A 47 -17.64 -8.55 14.24
C SER A 47 -18.64 -9.14 15.27
N ASN A 48 -19.50 -8.31 15.85
CA ASN A 48 -20.54 -8.79 16.76
C ASN A 48 -21.58 -9.65 16.02
N SER A 49 -21.97 -9.25 14.81
CA SER A 49 -22.90 -10.03 13.96
C SER A 49 -22.26 -11.33 13.46
N ILE A 50 -20.96 -11.33 13.18
CA ILE A 50 -20.20 -12.54 12.81
C ILE A 50 -20.14 -13.50 13.99
N ASP A 51 -19.90 -13.02 15.21
CA ASP A 51 -19.89 -13.88 16.42
C ASP A 51 -21.24 -14.59 16.64
N GLU A 52 -22.37 -13.90 16.40
CA GLU A 52 -23.70 -14.53 16.44
C GLU A 52 -23.86 -15.61 15.36
N ALA A 53 -23.42 -15.34 14.13
CA ALA A 53 -23.50 -16.30 13.04
C ALA A 53 -22.64 -17.54 13.31
N ARG A 54 -21.44 -17.37 13.88
CA ARG A 54 -20.55 -18.48 14.27
C ARG A 54 -21.10 -19.33 15.41
N ASP A 55 -21.89 -18.73 16.30
CA ASP A 55 -22.57 -19.44 17.37
C ASP A 55 -23.83 -20.20 16.85
N GLY A 56 -24.02 -20.20 15.52
CA GLY A 56 -25.12 -20.89 14.84
C GLY A 56 -26.43 -20.11 14.79
N HIS A 57 -26.40 -18.82 15.06
CA HIS A 57 -27.57 -17.95 15.08
C HIS A 57 -27.55 -16.95 13.91
N GLY A 58 -28.26 -17.31 12.85
CA GLY A 58 -28.23 -16.59 11.58
C GLY A 58 -27.00 -16.97 10.75
N ASN A 59 -27.05 -16.72 9.45
CA ASN A 59 -25.96 -17.01 8.52
C ASN A 59 -25.82 -15.93 7.47
N LYS A 60 -26.49 -14.79 7.65
CA LYS A 60 -26.45 -13.68 6.73
C LYS A 60 -26.29 -12.37 7.48
N ILE A 61 -25.42 -11.51 6.96
CA ILE A 61 -25.16 -10.17 7.50
C ILE A 61 -25.17 -9.19 6.32
N ASN A 62 -25.99 -8.14 6.43
CA ASN A 62 -26.05 -7.07 5.45
C ASN A 62 -25.31 -5.84 6.00
N VAL A 63 -24.42 -5.26 5.20
CA VAL A 63 -23.74 -4.00 5.50
C VAL A 63 -24.09 -3.01 4.43
N THR A 64 -24.65 -1.86 4.80
CA THR A 64 -25.07 -0.83 3.86
C THR A 64 -24.35 0.47 4.16
N LEU A 65 -23.71 1.03 3.13
CA LEU A 65 -23.12 2.37 3.15
C LEU A 65 -24.06 3.36 2.45
N TYR A 66 -24.37 4.47 3.12
CA TYR A 66 -25.28 5.50 2.64
C TYR A 66 -24.53 6.75 2.15
N PRO A 67 -25.16 7.60 1.29
CA PRO A 67 -24.55 8.83 0.75
C PRO A 67 -24.13 9.85 1.80
N ASP A 68 -24.74 9.83 2.99
CA ASP A 68 -24.41 10.71 4.12
C ASP A 68 -23.28 10.15 5.00
N HIS A 69 -22.59 9.09 4.53
CA HIS A 69 -21.56 8.31 5.23
C HIS A 69 -22.09 7.59 6.48
N SER A 70 -23.42 7.48 6.67
CA SER A 70 -23.95 6.56 7.66
C SER A 70 -23.77 5.11 7.20
N VAL A 71 -23.58 4.21 8.16
CA VAL A 71 -23.42 2.78 7.93
C VAL A 71 -24.49 2.03 8.68
N GLU A 72 -25.04 0.97 8.09
CA GLU A 72 -26.02 0.10 8.70
C GLU A 72 -25.50 -1.36 8.63
N VAL A 73 -25.56 -2.05 9.74
CA VAL A 73 -25.28 -3.48 9.85
C VAL A 73 -26.54 -4.16 10.35
N GLU A 74 -27.02 -5.14 9.59
CA GLU A 74 -28.18 -5.95 9.87
C GLU A 74 -27.78 -7.41 9.98
N ASP A 75 -28.07 -8.05 11.09
CA ASP A 75 -27.96 -9.50 11.29
C ASP A 75 -29.32 -10.16 11.54
N PHE A 76 -29.31 -11.47 11.44
CA PHE A 76 -30.49 -12.33 11.66
C PHE A 76 -30.20 -13.31 12.80
N GLY A 77 -29.41 -12.90 13.79
CA GLY A 77 -29.10 -13.63 15.00
C GLY A 77 -30.23 -13.65 16.02
N ARG A 78 -29.89 -13.84 17.28
CA ARG A 78 -30.87 -13.83 18.39
C ARG A 78 -31.38 -12.43 18.77
N GLY A 79 -30.71 -11.41 18.32
CA GLY A 79 -30.88 -10.03 18.78
C GLY A 79 -30.16 -9.74 20.11
N ILE A 80 -29.61 -8.56 20.26
CA ILE A 80 -28.88 -8.11 21.46
C ILE A 80 -29.83 -8.17 22.68
N PRO A 81 -29.44 -8.78 23.82
CA PRO A 81 -30.23 -8.72 25.04
C PRO A 81 -30.22 -7.30 25.61
N VAL A 82 -31.40 -6.67 25.76
CA VAL A 82 -31.55 -5.26 26.16
C VAL A 82 -32.39 -5.05 27.40
N ASP A 83 -33.08 -6.10 27.88
CA ASP A 83 -33.93 -6.04 29.05
C ASP A 83 -33.13 -5.87 30.37
N TYR A 84 -33.86 -5.69 31.47
CA TYR A 84 -33.27 -5.43 32.79
C TYR A 84 -32.48 -6.65 33.31
N ASN A 85 -31.24 -6.41 33.70
CA ASN A 85 -30.32 -7.38 34.30
C ASN A 85 -30.42 -7.31 35.83
N LYS A 86 -30.98 -8.36 36.43
CA LYS A 86 -31.13 -8.40 37.89
C LYS A 86 -29.81 -8.53 38.64
N ALA A 87 -28.80 -9.14 38.03
CA ALA A 87 -27.50 -9.34 38.66
C ALA A 87 -26.67 -8.02 38.70
N GLU A 88 -26.81 -7.20 37.67
CA GLU A 88 -26.10 -5.91 37.56
C GLU A 88 -26.98 -4.73 38.06
N GLU A 89 -28.23 -4.99 38.42
CA GLU A 89 -29.22 -3.97 38.81
C GLU A 89 -29.39 -2.84 37.80
N ARG A 90 -29.17 -3.12 36.52
CA ARG A 90 -29.19 -2.18 35.39
C ARG A 90 -29.87 -2.78 34.16
N TRP A 91 -30.19 -1.94 33.21
CA TRP A 91 -30.66 -2.39 31.92
C TRP A 91 -29.45 -2.86 31.07
N ASN A 92 -29.60 -4.00 30.40
CA ASN A 92 -28.55 -4.53 29.52
C ASN A 92 -28.24 -3.57 28.38
N TRP A 93 -29.22 -2.83 27.83
CA TRP A 93 -28.92 -1.82 26.81
C TRP A 93 -27.96 -0.76 27.32
N ASP A 94 -28.10 -0.33 28.57
CA ASP A 94 -27.20 0.66 29.16
C ASP A 94 -25.77 0.09 29.35
N LEU A 95 -25.68 -1.18 29.74
CA LEU A 95 -24.41 -1.89 29.82
C LEU A 95 -23.73 -2.01 28.45
N VAL A 96 -24.49 -2.50 27.45
CA VAL A 96 -23.91 -2.85 26.14
C VAL A 96 -23.57 -1.63 25.30
N PHE A 97 -24.38 -0.56 25.34
CA PHE A 97 -24.19 0.63 24.55
C PHE A 97 -23.46 1.78 25.27
N CYS A 98 -23.50 1.83 26.62
CA CYS A 98 -23.02 2.98 27.37
C CYS A 98 -21.92 2.65 28.41
N GLU A 99 -21.50 1.38 28.55
CA GLU A 99 -20.42 1.02 29.47
C GLU A 99 -19.30 0.31 28.73
N LEU A 100 -18.08 0.85 28.86
CA LEU A 100 -16.87 0.20 28.31
C LEU A 100 -16.50 -0.99 29.21
N TYR A 101 -16.03 -2.07 28.60
CA TYR A 101 -15.71 -3.32 29.28
C TYR A 101 -16.95 -4.05 29.83
N ALA A 102 -18.13 -3.81 29.26
CA ALA A 102 -19.34 -4.58 29.55
C ALA A 102 -19.68 -5.52 28.36
N GLY A 103 -19.98 -6.77 28.64
CA GLY A 103 -20.33 -7.75 27.61
C GLY A 103 -20.60 -9.13 28.19
N GLY A 104 -21.32 -9.94 27.42
CA GLY A 104 -21.68 -11.31 27.80
C GLY A 104 -20.63 -12.39 27.49
N LYS A 105 -19.45 -12.01 27.02
CA LYS A 105 -18.41 -12.93 26.51
C LYS A 105 -17.23 -13.15 27.49
N TYR A 106 -17.39 -12.78 28.77
CA TYR A 106 -16.31 -12.87 29.78
C TYR A 106 -16.27 -14.19 30.58
N GLY A 107 -17.25 -15.10 30.39
CA GLY A 107 -17.33 -16.33 31.17
C GLY A 107 -16.32 -17.38 30.69
N GLU A 108 -15.34 -17.74 31.53
CA GLU A 108 -14.50 -18.90 31.29
C GLU A 108 -15.35 -20.18 31.34
N GLY A 109 -15.41 -20.95 30.22
CA GLY A 109 -16.05 -22.27 30.17
C GLY A 109 -17.55 -22.30 29.87
N SER A 110 -18.16 -21.20 29.39
CA SER A 110 -19.58 -21.22 29.00
C SER A 110 -19.86 -21.89 27.64
N GLY A 111 -18.84 -22.32 26.90
CA GLY A 111 -18.99 -23.09 25.64
C GLY A 111 -19.49 -22.27 24.44
N ASN A 112 -20.11 -21.12 24.68
CA ASN A 112 -20.87 -20.40 23.67
C ASN A 112 -20.05 -19.34 22.91
N TYR A 113 -18.84 -18.97 23.33
CA TYR A 113 -18.04 -17.92 22.67
C TYR A 113 -16.53 -18.18 22.72
N ASP A 114 -16.13 -19.45 22.69
CA ASP A 114 -14.74 -19.88 22.87
C ASP A 114 -13.72 -19.24 21.90
N PHE A 115 -14.19 -18.74 20.74
CA PHE A 115 -13.34 -18.18 19.70
C PHE A 115 -13.85 -16.82 19.19
N SER A 116 -14.48 -16.02 20.05
CA SER A 116 -15.13 -14.76 19.68
C SER A 116 -14.14 -13.70 19.17
N LEU A 117 -14.60 -12.87 18.22
CA LEU A 117 -13.91 -11.67 17.74
C LEU A 117 -13.96 -10.52 18.76
N GLY A 118 -15.13 -10.33 19.38
CA GLY A 118 -15.43 -9.25 20.31
C GLY A 118 -15.14 -9.60 21.77
N LEU A 119 -13.87 -9.75 22.15
CA LEU A 119 -13.45 -10.19 23.49
C LEU A 119 -13.45 -9.09 24.56
N ASN A 120 -13.31 -7.83 24.19
CA ASN A 120 -12.98 -6.76 25.15
C ASN A 120 -14.22 -6.00 25.67
N GLY A 121 -15.43 -6.25 25.14
CA GLY A 121 -16.63 -5.50 25.52
C GLY A 121 -16.53 -3.98 25.27
N LEU A 122 -15.82 -3.59 24.23
CA LEU A 122 -15.54 -2.19 23.89
C LEU A 122 -16.26 -1.74 22.62
N GLY A 123 -16.34 -2.59 21.60
CA GLY A 123 -16.62 -2.21 20.23
C GLY A 123 -17.93 -1.46 20.03
N LEU A 124 -19.06 -2.02 20.49
CA LEU A 124 -20.38 -1.41 20.30
C LEU A 124 -20.51 -0.09 21.07
N CYS A 125 -20.11 -0.05 22.32
CA CYS A 125 -20.11 1.15 23.15
C CYS A 125 -19.19 2.23 22.57
N ALA A 126 -17.99 1.85 22.15
CA ALA A 126 -17.03 2.81 21.57
C ALA A 126 -17.53 3.37 20.24
N THR A 127 -18.13 2.55 19.36
CA THR A 127 -18.72 3.00 18.11
C THR A 127 -19.90 3.95 18.35
N GLN A 128 -20.77 3.61 19.33
CA GLN A 128 -21.86 4.49 19.73
C GLN A 128 -21.33 5.84 20.25
N TYR A 129 -20.30 5.84 21.10
CA TYR A 129 -19.70 7.07 21.63
C TYR A 129 -19.01 7.92 20.58
N SER A 130 -18.48 7.32 19.52
CA SER A 130 -17.81 8.01 18.41
C SER A 130 -18.76 8.44 17.28
N SER A 131 -20.06 8.22 17.44
CA SER A 131 -21.06 8.55 16.43
C SER A 131 -21.69 9.92 16.63
N GLU A 132 -22.06 10.59 15.55
CA GLU A 132 -22.92 11.75 15.56
C GLU A 132 -24.33 11.36 16.04
N TRP A 133 -24.82 10.25 15.52
CA TRP A 133 -26.03 9.57 15.97
C TRP A 133 -25.94 8.07 15.71
N MET A 134 -26.69 7.29 16.48
CA MET A 134 -26.86 5.86 16.29
C MET A 134 -28.30 5.46 16.60
N THR A 135 -28.85 4.54 15.81
CA THR A 135 -30.13 3.87 16.08
C THR A 135 -29.88 2.36 16.18
N ALA A 136 -30.61 1.70 17.07
CA ALA A 136 -30.58 0.26 17.22
C ALA A 136 -32.01 -0.30 17.25
N ASP A 137 -32.34 -1.12 16.26
CA ASP A 137 -33.58 -1.88 16.18
C ASP A 137 -33.28 -3.34 16.43
N ILE A 138 -33.87 -3.92 17.48
CA ILE A 138 -33.57 -5.24 17.96
C ILE A 138 -34.85 -6.05 18.01
N TYR A 139 -34.83 -7.22 17.36
CA TYR A 139 -35.97 -8.16 17.29
C TYR A 139 -35.62 -9.42 18.10
N ARG A 140 -36.23 -9.55 19.26
CA ARG A 140 -35.94 -10.64 20.19
C ARG A 140 -37.17 -11.03 21.00
N ASP A 141 -37.37 -12.33 21.19
CA ASP A 141 -38.41 -12.89 22.05
C ASP A 141 -39.83 -12.35 21.74
N GLY A 142 -40.16 -12.14 20.45
CA GLY A 142 -41.45 -11.61 20.01
C GLY A 142 -41.65 -10.11 20.29
N MET A 143 -40.58 -9.39 20.60
CA MET A 143 -40.61 -7.96 20.85
C MET A 143 -39.66 -7.24 19.84
N HIS A 144 -40.06 -6.03 19.51
CA HIS A 144 -39.21 -5.04 18.85
C HIS A 144 -38.79 -4.00 19.89
N TYR A 145 -37.48 -3.80 19.97
CA TYR A 145 -36.84 -2.79 20.82
C TYR A 145 -36.18 -1.75 19.95
N HIS A 146 -36.35 -0.49 20.33
CA HIS A 146 -35.73 0.62 19.62
C HIS A 146 -35.02 1.56 20.57
N LEU A 147 -33.78 1.95 20.20
CA LEU A 147 -32.95 2.90 20.93
C LEU A 147 -32.39 3.94 19.99
N ASP A 148 -32.40 5.20 20.44
CA ASP A 148 -31.78 6.34 19.78
C ASP A 148 -30.62 6.90 20.61
N PHE A 149 -29.51 7.23 19.97
CA PHE A 149 -28.34 7.85 20.59
C PHE A 149 -27.88 9.07 19.78
N LYS A 150 -27.40 10.09 20.47
CA LYS A 150 -26.81 11.28 19.85
C LYS A 150 -25.57 11.69 20.62
N LYS A 151 -24.43 11.73 19.94
CA LYS A 151 -23.12 12.12 20.49
C LYS A 151 -22.76 11.42 21.80
N GLY A 152 -23.09 10.14 21.91
CA GLY A 152 -22.79 9.31 23.07
C GLY A 152 -23.89 9.23 24.12
N GLU A 153 -24.94 10.02 23.99
CA GLU A 153 -26.03 10.06 24.98
C GLU A 153 -27.31 9.39 24.42
N ASN A 154 -27.98 8.59 25.25
CA ASN A 154 -29.27 8.00 24.87
C ASN A 154 -30.36 9.08 24.82
N VAL A 155 -31.21 9.00 23.78
CA VAL A 155 -32.32 9.92 23.55
C VAL A 155 -33.63 9.17 23.64
N GLY A 156 -34.44 9.48 24.63
CA GLY A 156 -35.82 8.95 24.77
C GLY A 156 -35.95 7.58 25.44
N GLY A 157 -34.86 6.97 25.89
CA GLY A 157 -34.89 5.66 26.57
C GLY A 157 -35.18 4.47 25.67
N LEU A 158 -35.35 3.31 26.24
CA LEU A 158 -35.70 2.10 25.51
C LEU A 158 -37.18 2.11 25.15
N LYS A 159 -37.50 2.04 23.85
CA LYS A 159 -38.86 1.80 23.36
C LYS A 159 -39.02 0.30 23.14
N LYS A 160 -40.17 -0.28 23.56
CA LYS A 160 -40.45 -1.70 23.47
C LYS A 160 -41.89 -1.91 23.01
N GLU A 161 -42.08 -2.68 21.97
CA GLU A 161 -43.39 -2.99 21.43
C GLU A 161 -43.49 -4.46 20.99
N PRO A 162 -44.67 -5.11 21.04
CA PRO A 162 -44.87 -6.45 20.54
C PRO A 162 -44.61 -6.53 19.04
N PHE A 163 -43.88 -7.58 18.60
CA PHE A 163 -43.58 -7.85 17.20
C PHE A 163 -44.16 -9.21 16.78
N THR A 164 -45.08 -9.21 15.85
CA THR A 164 -45.78 -10.41 15.37
C THR A 164 -45.05 -11.15 14.24
N GLY A 165 -43.96 -10.56 13.69
CA GLY A 165 -43.15 -11.17 12.66
C GLY A 165 -42.26 -12.31 13.18
N ARG A 166 -41.72 -13.12 12.27
CA ARG A 166 -40.77 -14.22 12.60
C ARG A 166 -39.31 -13.76 12.65
N ARG A 167 -39.04 -12.50 12.36
CA ARG A 167 -37.68 -11.95 12.34
C ARG A 167 -37.09 -11.90 13.74
N THR A 168 -35.82 -12.29 13.84
CA THR A 168 -34.94 -12.03 14.98
C THR A 168 -33.68 -11.34 14.46
N GLY A 169 -32.84 -10.78 15.34
CA GLY A 169 -31.59 -10.16 15.02
C GLY A 169 -31.55 -8.68 15.38
N SER A 170 -30.49 -8.00 14.95
CA SER A 170 -30.27 -6.60 15.25
C SER A 170 -30.00 -5.80 13.97
N VAL A 171 -30.48 -4.55 13.95
CA VAL A 171 -30.12 -3.56 12.93
C VAL A 171 -29.50 -2.38 13.66
N ILE A 172 -28.24 -2.15 13.43
CA ILE A 172 -27.51 -1.01 13.99
C ILE A 172 -27.17 -0.08 12.85
N ARG A 173 -27.66 1.16 12.91
CA ARG A 173 -27.32 2.20 11.94
C ARG A 173 -26.74 3.40 12.67
N TRP A 174 -25.62 3.91 12.17
CA TRP A 174 -24.95 5.06 12.77
C TRP A 174 -24.24 5.90 11.73
N LYS A 175 -23.96 7.14 12.12
CA LYS A 175 -23.12 8.04 11.36
C LYS A 175 -21.89 8.37 12.21
N PRO A 176 -20.66 8.06 11.75
CA PRO A 176 -19.45 8.50 12.43
C PRO A 176 -19.41 10.01 12.60
N ASP A 177 -18.87 10.50 13.72
CA ASP A 177 -18.85 11.93 14.04
C ASP A 177 -17.55 12.59 13.60
N THR A 178 -17.64 13.67 12.82
CA THR A 178 -16.50 14.49 12.39
C THR A 178 -15.85 15.29 13.54
N ASP A 179 -16.51 15.38 14.71
CA ASP A 179 -15.89 15.90 15.94
C ASP A 179 -14.95 14.87 16.60
N VAL A 180 -14.97 13.61 16.14
CA VAL A 180 -14.18 12.49 16.69
C VAL A 180 -13.15 11.99 15.68
N PHE A 181 -13.58 11.76 14.44
CA PHE A 181 -12.71 11.32 13.36
C PHE A 181 -12.38 12.49 12.45
N THR A 182 -11.12 12.62 12.08
CA THR A 182 -10.64 13.66 11.16
C THR A 182 -11.13 13.45 9.73
N ASP A 183 -11.49 12.20 9.38
CA ASP A 183 -12.12 11.84 8.12
C ASP A 183 -13.05 10.62 8.33
N ILE A 184 -14.29 10.72 7.86
CA ILE A 184 -15.33 9.68 7.92
C ILE A 184 -15.63 9.08 6.55
N ASN A 185 -14.91 9.49 5.49
CA ASN A 185 -15.13 9.03 4.12
C ASN A 185 -14.42 7.69 3.89
N VAL A 186 -14.91 6.63 4.54
CA VAL A 186 -14.37 5.28 4.33
C VAL A 186 -14.69 4.82 2.91
N PRO A 187 -13.68 4.51 2.08
CA PRO A 187 -13.91 4.07 0.70
C PRO A 187 -14.72 2.77 0.62
N ALA A 188 -15.57 2.62 -0.40
CA ALA A 188 -16.33 1.38 -0.63
C ALA A 188 -15.43 0.14 -0.75
N ASP A 189 -14.25 0.29 -1.33
CA ASP A 189 -13.28 -0.82 -1.46
C ASP A 189 -12.79 -1.33 -0.11
N THR A 190 -12.69 -0.47 0.92
CA THR A 190 -12.37 -0.89 2.29
C THR A 190 -13.45 -1.83 2.85
N PHE A 191 -14.73 -1.55 2.57
CA PHE A 191 -15.83 -2.45 2.95
C PHE A 191 -15.76 -3.77 2.18
N LYS A 192 -15.52 -3.71 0.87
CA LYS A 192 -15.42 -4.90 0.01
C LYS A 192 -14.31 -5.82 0.52
N ASP A 193 -13.12 -5.28 0.78
CA ASP A 193 -11.98 -6.05 1.29
C ASP A 193 -12.24 -6.61 2.69
N MET A 194 -12.79 -5.82 3.60
CA MET A 194 -13.12 -6.26 4.95
C MET A 194 -14.13 -7.41 4.93
N LEU A 195 -15.24 -7.26 4.20
CA LEU A 195 -16.31 -8.27 4.16
C LEU A 195 -15.86 -9.52 3.43
N ARG A 196 -15.13 -9.43 2.33
CA ARG A 196 -14.53 -10.58 1.65
C ARG A 196 -13.65 -11.39 2.60
N ARG A 197 -12.71 -10.73 3.29
CA ARG A 197 -11.83 -11.39 4.28
C ARG A 197 -12.60 -12.07 5.38
N GLN A 198 -13.68 -11.44 5.88
CA GLN A 198 -14.52 -12.06 6.91
C GLN A 198 -15.31 -13.25 6.37
N ALA A 199 -15.82 -13.21 5.14
CA ALA A 199 -16.50 -14.34 4.52
C ALA A 199 -15.56 -15.55 4.33
N VAL A 200 -14.30 -15.29 3.95
CA VAL A 200 -13.28 -16.34 3.76
C VAL A 200 -13.00 -17.17 5.02
N VAL A 201 -13.01 -16.55 6.21
CA VAL A 201 -12.65 -17.22 7.47
C VAL A 201 -13.84 -17.60 8.34
N ASN A 202 -15.05 -17.30 7.88
CA ASN A 202 -16.31 -17.68 8.53
C ASN A 202 -17.17 -18.45 7.51
N ASP A 203 -16.78 -19.68 7.25
CA ASP A 203 -17.41 -20.59 6.31
C ASP A 203 -18.92 -20.70 6.54
N GLY A 204 -19.68 -20.70 5.45
CA GLY A 204 -21.15 -20.76 5.49
C GLY A 204 -21.88 -19.48 5.90
N VAL A 205 -21.14 -18.38 6.20
CA VAL A 205 -21.73 -17.07 6.48
C VAL A 205 -21.75 -16.22 5.21
N THR A 206 -22.91 -15.69 4.86
CA THR A 206 -23.10 -14.78 3.74
C THR A 206 -22.95 -13.32 4.20
N LEU A 207 -21.99 -12.61 3.65
CA LEU A 207 -21.79 -11.18 3.88
C LEU A 207 -22.22 -10.40 2.65
N VAL A 208 -23.15 -9.46 2.80
CA VAL A 208 -23.71 -8.65 1.72
C VAL A 208 -23.30 -7.21 1.91
N PHE A 209 -22.62 -6.63 0.93
CA PHE A 209 -22.34 -5.21 0.87
C PHE A 209 -23.35 -4.51 -0.04
N ASN A 210 -24.00 -3.48 0.46
CA ASN A 210 -24.89 -2.61 -0.29
C ASN A 210 -24.30 -1.20 -0.31
N ASP A 211 -23.70 -0.82 -1.41
CA ASP A 211 -23.24 0.56 -1.61
C ASP A 211 -24.37 1.39 -2.21
N ARG A 212 -24.81 2.43 -1.48
CA ARG A 212 -25.84 3.39 -1.90
C ARG A 212 -25.27 4.78 -2.14
N THR A 213 -23.95 4.94 -2.20
CA THR A 213 -23.30 6.25 -2.37
C THR A 213 -23.38 6.76 -3.81
N GLY A 214 -23.42 5.88 -4.81
CA GLY A 214 -23.51 6.20 -6.22
C GLY A 214 -24.94 6.45 -6.73
N GLU A 215 -25.08 6.89 -7.99
CA GLU A 215 -26.39 7.05 -8.66
C GLU A 215 -27.16 5.73 -8.79
N ARG A 216 -26.46 4.60 -8.83
CA ARG A 216 -27.04 3.26 -8.82
C ARG A 216 -26.49 2.51 -7.61
N ALA A 217 -27.39 1.89 -6.85
CA ALA A 217 -26.98 1.02 -5.73
C ALA A 217 -26.24 -0.21 -6.27
N GLU A 218 -25.04 -0.45 -5.75
CA GLU A 218 -24.26 -1.68 -6.00
C GLU A 218 -24.54 -2.66 -4.87
N LYS A 219 -24.73 -3.93 -5.21
CA LYS A 219 -24.88 -5.02 -4.24
C LYS A 219 -23.86 -6.10 -4.57
N ILE A 220 -23.02 -6.45 -3.60
CA ILE A 220 -22.04 -7.53 -3.69
C ILE A 220 -22.31 -8.52 -2.57
N GLU A 221 -22.21 -9.81 -2.89
CA GLU A 221 -22.40 -10.89 -1.94
C GLU A 221 -21.16 -11.76 -1.90
N TYR A 222 -20.63 -11.98 -0.69
CA TYR A 222 -19.48 -12.83 -0.42
C TYR A 222 -19.94 -14.06 0.36
N PHE A 223 -19.67 -15.24 -0.21
CA PHE A 223 -20.00 -16.53 0.39
C PHE A 223 -18.95 -17.55 0.00
N TYR A 224 -18.36 -18.21 0.97
CA TYR A 224 -17.40 -19.29 0.77
C TYR A 224 -17.88 -20.51 1.57
N GLU A 225 -18.36 -21.53 0.85
CA GLU A 225 -18.92 -22.74 1.48
C GLU A 225 -17.85 -23.51 2.27
N HIS A 226 -16.64 -23.59 1.69
CA HIS A 226 -15.47 -24.24 2.28
C HIS A 226 -14.40 -23.23 2.73
N GLY A 227 -14.79 -22.01 3.01
CA GLY A 227 -13.97 -20.96 3.61
C GLY A 227 -12.65 -20.71 2.87
N ILE A 228 -11.54 -20.84 3.58
CA ILE A 228 -10.19 -20.57 3.05
C ILE A 228 -9.80 -21.47 1.87
N GLN A 229 -10.41 -22.66 1.73
CA GLN A 229 -10.12 -23.56 0.62
C GLN A 229 -10.67 -23.00 -0.70
N ASP A 230 -11.93 -22.55 -0.69
CA ASP A 230 -12.55 -21.94 -1.87
C ASP A 230 -11.84 -20.67 -2.27
N TYR A 231 -11.45 -19.85 -1.28
CA TYR A 231 -10.71 -18.63 -1.51
C TYR A 231 -9.30 -18.89 -2.06
N ALA A 232 -8.62 -19.91 -1.55
CA ALA A 232 -7.30 -20.28 -2.10
C ALA A 232 -7.40 -20.76 -3.56
N ASN A 233 -8.49 -21.46 -3.92
CA ASN A 233 -8.78 -21.85 -5.32
C ASN A 233 -9.09 -20.62 -6.19
N GLU A 234 -9.84 -19.64 -5.66
CA GLU A 234 -10.12 -18.39 -6.38
C GLU A 234 -8.83 -17.60 -6.69
N ILE A 235 -7.93 -17.45 -5.70
CA ILE A 235 -6.63 -16.77 -5.89
C ILE A 235 -5.74 -17.56 -6.86
N ALA A 236 -5.72 -18.87 -6.72
CA ALA A 236 -4.89 -19.76 -7.53
C ALA A 236 -5.22 -19.67 -9.02
N GLY A 237 -6.50 -19.55 -9.38
CA GLY A 237 -6.95 -19.51 -10.76
C GLY A 237 -6.52 -20.74 -11.57
N GLU A 238 -6.43 -20.56 -12.88
CA GLU A 238 -5.94 -21.59 -13.79
C GLU A 238 -4.41 -21.52 -13.95
N GLY A 239 -3.74 -22.69 -14.06
CA GLY A 239 -2.31 -22.74 -14.38
C GLY A 239 -1.37 -22.75 -13.17
N THR A 240 -1.84 -23.16 -12.00
CA THR A 240 -0.97 -23.43 -10.84
C THR A 240 -0.08 -24.66 -11.05
N LEU A 241 1.02 -24.73 -10.33
CA LEU A 241 1.94 -25.87 -10.35
C LEU A 241 1.34 -27.09 -9.66
N THR A 242 0.53 -26.86 -8.62
CA THR A 242 -0.14 -27.91 -7.83
C THR A 242 -1.57 -27.49 -7.53
N PRO A 243 -2.50 -28.45 -7.37
CA PRO A 243 -3.82 -28.16 -6.81
C PRO A 243 -3.74 -27.55 -5.41
N VAL A 244 -4.83 -26.94 -4.96
CA VAL A 244 -4.93 -26.46 -3.56
C VAL A 244 -5.06 -27.64 -2.63
N TYR A 245 -4.13 -27.76 -1.71
CA TYR A 245 -4.17 -28.72 -0.60
C TYR A 245 -4.74 -28.05 0.65
N PHE A 246 -5.75 -28.66 1.23
CA PHE A 246 -6.36 -28.19 2.49
C PHE A 246 -6.06 -29.18 3.61
N CYS A 247 -5.65 -28.66 4.75
CA CYS A 247 -5.46 -29.44 5.96
C CYS A 247 -5.99 -28.73 7.20
N SER A 248 -6.51 -29.51 8.15
CA SER A 248 -7.03 -29.02 9.42
C SER A 248 -6.50 -29.85 10.59
N GLY A 249 -6.42 -29.24 11.76
CA GLY A 249 -5.98 -29.92 12.97
C GLY A 249 -6.22 -29.10 14.22
N SER A 250 -5.97 -29.73 15.36
CA SER A 250 -6.05 -29.04 16.66
C SER A 250 -4.94 -29.55 17.59
N ALA A 251 -4.56 -28.66 18.52
CA ALA A 251 -3.60 -28.98 19.57
C ALA A 251 -4.05 -28.40 20.91
N ILE A 252 -3.67 -29.04 22.00
CA ILE A 252 -3.90 -28.56 23.37
C ILE A 252 -2.55 -28.35 24.04
N GLY A 253 -2.37 -27.23 24.71
CA GLY A 253 -1.13 -26.90 25.43
C GLY A 253 -1.19 -25.52 26.07
N ARG A 254 -0.03 -25.01 26.46
CA ARG A 254 0.11 -23.77 27.22
C ARG A 254 1.33 -22.97 26.80
N ASP A 255 1.34 -21.68 27.06
CA ASP A 255 2.48 -20.80 26.77
C ASP A 255 3.61 -20.94 27.81
N ARG A 256 3.27 -21.24 29.06
CA ARG A 256 4.16 -21.43 30.20
C ARG A 256 3.61 -22.50 31.12
N ASP A 257 4.48 -23.20 31.83
CA ASP A 257 4.11 -24.31 32.74
C ASP A 257 3.17 -23.93 33.88
N ASP A 258 3.19 -22.65 34.28
CA ASP A 258 2.35 -22.09 35.34
C ASP A 258 0.96 -21.62 34.85
N GLN A 259 0.64 -21.79 33.58
CA GLN A 259 -0.63 -21.35 32.98
C GLN A 259 -1.53 -22.52 32.62
N PRO A 260 -2.88 -22.32 32.59
CA PRO A 260 -3.80 -23.34 32.13
C PRO A 260 -3.59 -23.68 30.66
N GLU A 261 -3.89 -24.91 30.32
CA GLU A 261 -3.91 -25.37 28.94
C GLU A 261 -5.09 -24.77 28.17
N TYR A 262 -4.90 -24.55 26.88
CA TYR A 262 -5.94 -24.10 25.98
C TYR A 262 -5.84 -24.78 24.62
N GLN A 263 -6.95 -24.76 23.88
CA GLN A 263 -7.03 -25.36 22.56
C GLN A 263 -6.68 -24.36 21.46
N VAL A 264 -5.91 -24.85 20.47
CA VAL A 264 -5.66 -24.16 19.20
C VAL A 264 -6.21 -25.00 18.07
N LYS A 265 -7.08 -24.45 17.22
CA LYS A 265 -7.54 -25.05 15.95
C LYS A 265 -6.81 -24.38 14.80
N MET A 266 -6.48 -25.14 13.78
CA MET A 266 -5.66 -24.68 12.65
C MET A 266 -6.25 -25.21 11.35
N ASN A 267 -6.53 -24.31 10.41
CA ASN A 267 -6.94 -24.61 9.04
C ASN A 267 -5.95 -23.92 8.11
N VAL A 268 -5.41 -24.65 7.15
CA VAL A 268 -4.45 -24.13 6.19
C VAL A 268 -4.79 -24.65 4.80
N ALA A 269 -4.91 -23.75 3.84
CA ALA A 269 -5.02 -24.04 2.43
C ALA A 269 -3.78 -23.48 1.71
N PHE A 270 -3.12 -24.31 0.90
CA PHE A 270 -1.96 -23.86 0.14
C PHE A 270 -1.83 -24.56 -1.21
N CYS A 271 -1.19 -23.90 -2.15
CA CYS A 271 -0.71 -24.47 -3.41
C CYS A 271 0.52 -23.72 -3.89
N PHE A 272 1.16 -24.23 -4.94
CA PHE A 272 2.30 -23.56 -5.55
C PHE A 272 1.95 -23.04 -6.95
N SER A 273 2.42 -21.83 -7.25
CA SER A 273 2.15 -21.11 -8.51
C SER A 273 3.37 -20.28 -8.92
N ASN A 274 3.58 -20.13 -10.22
CA ASN A 274 4.59 -19.21 -10.76
C ASN A 274 4.01 -17.84 -11.13
N ALA A 275 2.70 -17.71 -11.18
CA ALA A 275 2.02 -16.50 -11.62
C ALA A 275 1.62 -15.60 -10.46
N VAL A 276 1.22 -16.19 -9.33
CA VAL A 276 0.68 -15.47 -8.17
C VAL A 276 1.35 -15.98 -6.91
N GLN A 277 1.67 -15.06 -6.01
CA GLN A 277 2.13 -15.35 -4.66
C GLN A 277 1.22 -14.62 -3.67
N THR A 278 0.74 -15.34 -2.65
CA THR A 278 -0.14 -14.74 -1.63
C THR A 278 0.06 -15.46 -0.30
N LEU A 279 0.30 -14.70 0.76
CA LEU A 279 0.37 -15.20 2.12
C LEU A 279 -0.62 -14.43 2.99
N GLU A 280 -1.68 -15.08 3.42
CA GLU A 280 -2.66 -14.49 4.30
C GLU A 280 -2.81 -15.30 5.59
N TYR A 281 -2.77 -14.59 6.70
CA TYR A 281 -2.85 -15.17 8.04
C TYR A 281 -4.03 -14.58 8.80
N TYR A 282 -4.81 -15.46 9.41
CA TYR A 282 -5.95 -15.07 10.24
C TYR A 282 -5.87 -15.76 11.60
N HIS A 283 -6.31 -15.05 12.65
CA HIS A 283 -6.43 -15.60 13.97
C HIS A 283 -7.71 -15.11 14.65
N ASN A 284 -8.55 -16.04 15.14
CA ASN A 284 -9.90 -15.75 15.62
C ASN A 284 -10.63 -14.77 14.65
N SER A 285 -10.66 -15.11 13.37
CA SER A 285 -11.21 -14.35 12.24
C SER A 285 -10.60 -12.94 12.01
N SER A 286 -9.62 -12.49 12.80
CA SER A 286 -8.90 -11.25 12.57
C SER A 286 -7.79 -11.47 11.54
N TRP A 287 -7.73 -10.61 10.52
CA TRP A 287 -6.62 -10.60 9.58
C TRP A 287 -5.35 -10.05 10.22
N LEU A 288 -4.28 -10.83 10.16
CA LEU A 288 -2.98 -10.47 10.71
C LEU A 288 -2.12 -9.80 9.65
N GLU A 289 -2.32 -8.52 9.43
CA GLU A 289 -1.56 -7.72 8.44
C GLU A 289 -0.03 -7.83 8.64
N HIS A 290 0.40 -7.95 9.90
CA HIS A 290 1.82 -8.04 10.25
C HIS A 290 2.25 -9.48 10.62
N GLY A 291 1.42 -10.47 10.35
CA GLY A 291 1.71 -11.89 10.60
C GLY A 291 1.83 -12.23 12.08
N GLY A 292 3.02 -12.62 12.52
CA GLY A 292 3.30 -13.00 13.90
C GLY A 292 3.49 -14.51 14.07
N SER A 293 2.83 -15.12 15.06
CA SER A 293 2.97 -16.55 15.36
C SER A 293 2.67 -17.48 14.17
N PRO A 294 1.58 -17.29 13.40
CA PRO A 294 1.31 -18.12 12.22
C PRO A 294 2.35 -17.95 11.11
N ASP A 295 2.76 -16.71 10.80
CA ASP A 295 3.79 -16.46 9.79
C ASP A 295 5.12 -17.14 10.15
N ARG A 296 5.56 -17.05 11.42
CA ARG A 296 6.76 -17.73 11.90
C ARG A 296 6.67 -19.23 11.72
N ALA A 297 5.52 -19.82 12.03
CA ALA A 297 5.29 -21.25 11.90
C ALA A 297 5.38 -21.72 10.44
N VAL A 298 4.72 -21.00 9.53
CA VAL A 298 4.78 -21.27 8.08
C VAL A 298 6.20 -21.19 7.56
N ARG A 299 6.91 -20.09 7.85
CA ARG A 299 8.31 -19.91 7.44
C ARG A 299 9.20 -21.06 7.88
N LEU A 300 9.08 -21.47 9.13
CA LEU A 300 9.91 -22.53 9.68
C LEU A 300 9.55 -23.91 9.11
N ALA A 301 8.26 -24.24 9.03
CA ALA A 301 7.80 -25.54 8.59
C ALA A 301 8.11 -25.78 7.10
N PHE A 302 7.75 -24.83 6.23
CA PHE A 302 7.96 -24.98 4.78
C PHE A 302 9.44 -25.05 4.43
N VAL A 303 10.26 -24.15 4.97
CA VAL A 303 11.72 -24.18 4.72
C VAL A 303 12.32 -25.51 5.18
N ASN A 304 11.98 -25.98 6.37
CA ASN A 304 12.53 -27.22 6.90
C ASN A 304 12.14 -28.42 6.04
N GLN A 305 10.86 -28.59 5.72
CA GLN A 305 10.38 -29.76 5.00
C GLN A 305 10.84 -29.78 3.54
N ILE A 306 10.77 -28.66 2.84
CA ILE A 306 11.28 -28.56 1.46
C ILE A 306 12.80 -28.77 1.44
N ASN A 307 13.52 -28.20 2.39
CA ASN A 307 14.97 -28.38 2.47
C ASN A 307 15.37 -29.83 2.75
N ASN A 308 14.63 -30.54 3.62
CA ASN A 308 14.82 -31.96 3.88
C ASN A 308 14.52 -32.80 2.62
N TRP A 309 13.43 -32.49 1.92
CA TRP A 309 13.09 -33.16 0.68
C TRP A 309 14.18 -32.99 -0.39
N LEU A 310 14.68 -31.77 -0.60
CA LEU A 310 15.74 -31.46 -1.55
C LEU A 310 17.06 -32.19 -1.20
N LYS A 311 17.40 -32.26 0.10
CA LYS A 311 18.57 -33.01 0.58
C LYS A 311 18.44 -34.52 0.35
N ASN A 312 17.29 -35.09 0.69
CA ASN A 312 17.01 -36.51 0.51
C ASN A 312 17.05 -36.95 -0.96
N LYS A 313 16.62 -36.06 -1.87
CA LYS A 313 16.71 -36.28 -3.33
C LYS A 313 18.09 -35.97 -3.91
N GLY A 314 19.07 -35.51 -3.12
CA GLY A 314 20.42 -35.19 -3.56
C GLY A 314 20.49 -34.03 -4.57
N LEU A 315 19.56 -33.08 -4.53
CA LEU A 315 19.45 -31.99 -5.49
C LEU A 315 20.37 -30.80 -5.19
N TYR A 316 20.99 -30.77 -4.02
CA TYR A 316 22.00 -29.76 -3.68
C TYR A 316 23.36 -30.15 -4.20
N LYS A 317 24.11 -29.21 -4.75
CA LYS A 317 25.53 -29.37 -5.08
C LYS A 317 26.39 -29.35 -3.81
N LYS A 318 27.59 -29.85 -3.90
CA LYS A 318 28.56 -29.80 -2.79
C LYS A 318 28.86 -28.36 -2.40
N ASN A 319 28.69 -28.00 -1.12
CA ASN A 319 28.82 -26.64 -0.56
C ASN A 319 27.77 -25.64 -1.05
N GLU A 320 26.62 -26.09 -1.54
CA GLU A 320 25.50 -25.21 -1.89
C GLU A 320 24.74 -24.79 -0.64
N SER A 321 24.36 -23.50 -0.57
CA SER A 321 23.55 -22.96 0.52
C SER A 321 22.15 -23.58 0.51
N SER A 322 21.51 -23.65 1.68
CA SER A 322 20.11 -24.08 1.79
C SER A 322 19.17 -23.01 1.23
N ILE A 323 17.94 -23.42 0.90
CA ILE A 323 16.86 -22.48 0.56
C ILE A 323 16.54 -21.56 1.74
N THR A 324 15.97 -20.42 1.44
CA THR A 324 15.39 -19.46 2.38
C THR A 324 13.88 -19.38 2.19
N PHE A 325 13.17 -18.74 3.11
CA PHE A 325 11.74 -18.60 2.95
C PHE A 325 11.35 -17.72 1.73
N ASN A 326 12.18 -16.77 1.34
CA ASN A 326 11.93 -15.97 0.14
C ASN A 326 11.81 -16.86 -1.11
N ASP A 327 12.64 -17.91 -1.21
CA ASP A 327 12.61 -18.85 -2.33
C ASP A 327 11.29 -19.65 -2.37
N VAL A 328 10.70 -19.93 -1.21
CA VAL A 328 9.41 -20.59 -1.06
C VAL A 328 8.27 -19.61 -1.33
N GLN A 329 8.34 -18.43 -0.74
CA GLN A 329 7.32 -17.37 -0.86
C GLN A 329 7.08 -16.96 -2.31
N ASP A 330 8.13 -16.91 -3.14
CA ASP A 330 8.04 -16.50 -4.55
C ASP A 330 7.15 -17.42 -5.41
N CYS A 331 6.74 -18.58 -4.89
CA CYS A 331 5.83 -19.49 -5.59
C CYS A 331 4.71 -20.05 -4.70
N LEU A 332 4.50 -19.50 -3.50
CA LEU A 332 3.54 -20.03 -2.53
C LEU A 332 2.27 -19.17 -2.49
N ILE A 333 1.13 -19.82 -2.65
CA ILE A 333 -0.18 -19.30 -2.26
C ILE A 333 -0.56 -20.03 -0.98
N LEU A 334 -0.79 -19.29 0.12
CA LEU A 334 -1.17 -19.86 1.40
C LEU A 334 -2.16 -18.95 2.12
N VAL A 335 -3.25 -19.54 2.56
CA VAL A 335 -4.23 -18.92 3.47
C VAL A 335 -4.31 -19.76 4.72
N SER A 336 -4.08 -19.17 5.87
CA SER A 336 -4.08 -19.84 7.17
C SER A 336 -5.08 -19.16 8.10
N SER A 337 -5.99 -19.94 8.68
CA SER A 337 -6.93 -19.50 9.73
C SER A 337 -6.72 -20.34 10.98
N SER A 338 -6.36 -19.68 12.07
CA SER A 338 -6.15 -20.31 13.38
C SER A 338 -7.13 -19.73 14.41
N PHE A 339 -7.49 -20.56 15.38
CA PHE A 339 -8.38 -20.17 16.48
C PHE A 339 -7.80 -20.66 17.81
N SER A 340 -7.88 -19.83 18.84
CA SER A 340 -7.51 -20.23 20.18
C SER A 340 -8.50 -19.69 21.22
N THR A 341 -8.77 -20.47 22.26
CA THR A 341 -9.67 -20.08 23.35
C THR A 341 -9.02 -19.01 24.26
N ARG A 342 -7.71 -18.85 24.16
CA ARG A 342 -6.97 -17.79 24.83
C ARG A 342 -6.17 -17.01 23.80
N THR A 343 -6.47 -15.71 23.67
CA THR A 343 -5.85 -14.84 22.66
C THR A 343 -5.26 -13.59 23.31
N SER A 344 -4.07 -13.22 22.88
CA SER A 344 -3.43 -11.95 23.21
C SER A 344 -2.88 -11.32 21.94
N TYR A 345 -3.51 -10.25 21.50
CA TYR A 345 -3.03 -9.43 20.37
C TYR A 345 -1.98 -8.43 20.86
N GLU A 346 -1.04 -8.08 19.99
CA GLU A 346 -0.01 -7.08 20.30
C GLU A 346 -0.60 -5.68 20.48
N ASN A 347 -1.75 -5.40 19.85
CA ASN A 347 -2.46 -4.13 19.96
C ASN A 347 -3.99 -4.31 19.78
N GLN A 348 -4.75 -3.27 20.06
CA GLN A 348 -6.21 -3.28 19.96
C GLN A 348 -6.70 -3.48 18.51
N THR A 349 -5.92 -3.09 17.50
CA THR A 349 -6.28 -3.26 16.08
C THR A 349 -6.14 -4.70 15.58
N LYS A 350 -5.67 -5.63 16.40
CA LYS A 350 -5.59 -7.08 16.18
C LYS A 350 -4.77 -7.50 14.93
N LYS A 351 -3.80 -6.68 14.51
CA LYS A 351 -3.01 -6.90 13.29
C LYS A 351 -1.86 -7.90 13.42
N ALA A 352 -1.49 -8.30 14.63
CA ALA A 352 -0.44 -9.28 14.92
C ALA A 352 -0.69 -10.02 16.23
N ILE A 353 -0.20 -11.26 16.30
CA ILE A 353 -0.15 -12.06 17.54
C ILE A 353 1.26 -12.58 17.78
N SER A 354 1.68 -12.61 19.06
CA SER A 354 2.97 -13.15 19.51
C SER A 354 2.77 -14.21 20.59
N ILE A 355 2.04 -15.28 20.26
CA ILE A 355 1.66 -16.35 21.18
C ILE A 355 2.57 -17.55 20.93
N LYS A 356 3.34 -17.97 21.95
CA LYS A 356 4.37 -18.99 21.83
C LYS A 356 3.78 -20.35 21.47
N PHE A 357 2.75 -20.79 22.17
CA PHE A 357 2.13 -22.10 21.94
C PHE A 357 1.44 -22.16 20.58
N VAL A 358 0.80 -21.10 20.11
CA VAL A 358 0.22 -21.03 18.75
C VAL A 358 1.33 -21.25 17.69
N ALA A 359 2.46 -20.55 17.83
CA ALA A 359 3.58 -20.73 16.90
C ALA A 359 4.14 -22.16 16.91
N GLN A 360 4.28 -22.76 18.09
CA GLN A 360 4.77 -24.13 18.24
C GLN A 360 3.79 -25.15 17.66
N ALA A 361 2.52 -25.09 18.05
CA ALA A 361 1.47 -25.99 17.59
C ALA A 361 1.32 -25.97 16.06
N MET A 362 1.27 -24.75 15.47
CA MET A 362 1.19 -24.59 14.02
C MET A 362 2.46 -25.10 13.31
N THR A 363 3.64 -24.90 13.90
CA THR A 363 4.89 -25.41 13.31
C THR A 363 4.92 -26.93 13.26
N GLU A 364 4.55 -27.60 14.34
CA GLU A 364 4.49 -29.06 14.43
C GLU A 364 3.41 -29.64 13.50
N PHE A 365 2.22 -29.03 13.52
CA PHE A 365 1.14 -29.38 12.61
C PHE A 365 1.56 -29.27 11.14
N LEU A 366 2.10 -28.13 10.72
CA LEU A 366 2.48 -27.90 9.34
C LEU A 366 3.66 -28.81 8.91
N LYS A 367 4.61 -29.08 9.77
CA LYS A 367 5.70 -30.04 9.46
C LYS A 367 5.13 -31.43 9.17
N HIS A 368 4.21 -31.88 10.01
CA HIS A 368 3.58 -33.19 9.82
C HIS A 368 2.71 -33.20 8.53
N GLN A 369 1.89 -32.16 8.30
CA GLN A 369 1.03 -32.12 7.12
C GLN A 369 1.84 -32.01 5.82
N LEU A 370 2.95 -31.28 5.80
CA LEU A 370 3.84 -31.22 4.65
C LEU A 370 4.55 -32.55 4.40
N GLU A 371 4.91 -33.30 5.46
CA GLU A 371 5.47 -34.64 5.34
C GLU A 371 4.45 -35.61 4.71
N VAL A 372 3.22 -35.59 5.18
CA VAL A 372 2.09 -36.37 4.61
C VAL A 372 1.89 -35.97 3.15
N TYR A 373 1.76 -34.66 2.85
CA TYR A 373 1.57 -34.15 1.51
C TYR A 373 2.67 -34.61 0.55
N PHE A 374 3.94 -34.60 0.98
CA PHE A 374 5.06 -35.01 0.13
C PHE A 374 5.09 -36.52 -0.14
N VAL A 375 4.48 -37.31 0.73
CA VAL A 375 4.37 -38.77 0.56
C VAL A 375 3.16 -39.13 -0.30
N GLU A 376 2.02 -38.50 -0.05
CA GLU A 376 0.77 -38.81 -0.74
C GLU A 376 0.70 -38.20 -2.16
N HIS A 377 1.38 -37.04 -2.38
CA HIS A 377 1.39 -36.29 -3.64
C HIS A 377 2.83 -36.09 -4.19
N PRO A 378 3.57 -37.19 -4.52
CA PRO A 378 4.97 -37.10 -4.85
C PRO A 378 5.27 -36.26 -6.10
N ASP A 379 4.41 -36.28 -7.12
CA ASP A 379 4.56 -35.51 -8.36
C ASP A 379 4.39 -33.99 -8.12
N GLU A 380 3.44 -33.63 -7.25
CA GLU A 380 3.20 -32.24 -6.85
C GLU A 380 4.35 -31.73 -5.99
N ALA A 381 4.80 -32.52 -5.01
CA ALA A 381 5.96 -32.22 -4.19
C ALA A 381 7.23 -32.00 -5.04
N GLU A 382 7.43 -32.81 -6.06
CA GLU A 382 8.57 -32.67 -6.97
C GLU A 382 8.51 -31.35 -7.76
N LYS A 383 7.33 -31.01 -8.32
CA LYS A 383 7.11 -29.74 -9.02
C LYS A 383 7.36 -28.54 -8.11
N ALA A 384 6.75 -28.55 -6.92
CA ALA A 384 6.87 -27.47 -5.93
C ALA A 384 8.34 -27.28 -5.46
N CYS A 385 8.99 -28.36 -5.02
CA CYS A 385 10.35 -28.30 -4.51
C CYS A 385 11.37 -27.93 -5.59
N LYS A 386 11.20 -28.40 -6.84
CA LYS A 386 12.03 -27.97 -7.96
C LYS A 386 11.86 -26.49 -8.27
N GLN A 387 10.61 -25.97 -8.22
CA GLN A 387 10.37 -24.55 -8.43
C GLN A 387 11.06 -23.71 -7.34
N VAL A 388 10.96 -24.08 -6.07
CA VAL A 388 11.68 -23.42 -4.97
C VAL A 388 13.20 -23.42 -5.20
N LEU A 389 13.74 -24.51 -5.73
CA LEU A 389 15.16 -24.57 -6.08
C LEU A 389 15.52 -23.63 -7.24
N ILE A 390 14.64 -23.51 -8.25
CA ILE A 390 14.81 -22.56 -9.35
C ILE A 390 14.78 -21.12 -8.82
N ASN A 391 13.82 -20.78 -7.94
CA ASN A 391 13.72 -19.46 -7.31
C ASN A 391 15.00 -19.10 -6.54
N LYS A 392 15.52 -20.06 -5.74
CA LYS A 392 16.81 -19.91 -5.06
C LYS A 392 17.95 -19.62 -6.03
N GLN A 393 18.07 -20.41 -7.10
CA GLN A 393 19.14 -20.23 -8.10
C GLN A 393 19.01 -18.86 -8.77
N SER A 394 17.80 -18.44 -9.13
CA SER A 394 17.53 -17.13 -9.69
C SER A 394 17.96 -16.00 -8.72
N ARG A 395 17.56 -16.09 -7.45
CA ARG A 395 17.95 -15.12 -6.41
C ARG A 395 19.48 -15.07 -6.23
N GLU A 396 20.15 -16.23 -6.15
CA GLU A 396 21.60 -16.28 -6.00
C GLU A 396 22.34 -15.72 -7.23
N HIS A 397 21.83 -15.97 -8.43
CA HIS A 397 22.37 -15.37 -9.66
C HIS A 397 22.21 -13.87 -9.66
N ALA A 398 21.03 -13.36 -9.30
CA ALA A 398 20.77 -11.93 -9.18
C ALA A 398 21.68 -11.27 -8.13
N GLU A 399 21.89 -11.93 -6.98
CA GLU A 399 22.74 -11.39 -5.92
C GLU A 399 24.24 -11.40 -6.33
N LYS A 400 24.72 -12.44 -7.01
CA LYS A 400 26.09 -12.48 -7.54
C LYS A 400 26.32 -11.38 -8.57
N ALA A 401 25.37 -11.19 -9.49
CA ALA A 401 25.42 -10.11 -10.48
C ALA A 401 25.46 -8.74 -9.79
N ARG A 402 24.62 -8.52 -8.79
CA ARG A 402 24.55 -7.30 -7.98
C ARG A 402 25.86 -7.03 -7.24
N VAL A 403 26.45 -8.01 -6.57
CA VAL A 403 27.73 -7.88 -5.87
C VAL A 403 28.86 -7.57 -6.85
N SER A 404 28.87 -8.22 -8.02
CA SER A 404 29.86 -7.95 -9.08
C SER A 404 29.73 -6.50 -9.59
N ILE A 405 28.50 -6.04 -9.85
CA ILE A 405 28.23 -4.67 -10.28
C ILE A 405 28.67 -3.67 -9.19
N LYS A 406 28.31 -3.93 -7.92
CA LYS A 406 28.72 -3.09 -6.80
C LYS A 406 30.24 -2.97 -6.70
N LYS A 407 30.97 -4.10 -6.80
CA LYS A 407 32.43 -4.14 -6.76
C LYS A 407 33.04 -3.35 -7.92
N THR A 408 32.51 -3.53 -9.13
CA THR A 408 32.95 -2.80 -10.33
C THR A 408 32.73 -1.28 -10.17
N MET A 409 31.55 -0.87 -9.68
CA MET A 409 31.23 0.54 -9.45
C MET A 409 32.11 1.16 -8.35
N THR A 410 32.31 0.47 -7.24
CA THR A 410 33.19 0.96 -6.16
C THR A 410 34.61 1.16 -6.67
N GLN A 411 35.16 0.19 -7.41
CA GLN A 411 36.49 0.32 -8.03
C GLN A 411 36.58 1.44 -9.06
N GLN A 412 35.50 1.69 -9.81
CA GLN A 412 35.47 2.77 -10.80
C GLN A 412 35.27 4.14 -10.16
N MET A 413 34.58 4.26 -9.01
CA MET A 413 34.47 5.51 -8.26
C MET A 413 35.83 5.95 -7.67
N ASP A 414 36.66 5.02 -7.26
CA ASP A 414 38.01 5.28 -6.74
C ASP A 414 39.01 5.69 -7.83
N LEU A 415 38.75 5.33 -9.09
CA LEU A 415 39.68 5.53 -10.22
C LEU A 415 39.40 6.76 -11.12
N ALA A 416 38.29 7.52 -10.88
CA ALA A 416 37.82 8.48 -11.86
C ALA A 416 37.96 9.94 -11.44
N ASN A 417 39.07 10.54 -11.74
CA ASN A 417 39.27 11.98 -11.52
C ASN A 417 38.78 12.91 -12.63
N ARG A 418 38.18 12.44 -13.74
CA ARG A 418 37.56 13.36 -14.75
C ARG A 418 36.54 12.60 -15.62
N VAL A 419 35.26 12.93 -15.45
CA VAL A 419 34.26 12.69 -16.48
C VAL A 419 34.54 13.64 -17.66
N GLN A 420 34.76 13.08 -18.85
CA GLN A 420 34.99 13.89 -20.04
C GLN A 420 33.73 14.72 -20.33
N LYS A 421 33.96 16.02 -20.65
CA LYS A 421 32.93 17.00 -21.02
C LYS A 421 32.00 17.47 -19.88
N PHE A 422 32.10 16.95 -18.67
CA PHE A 422 31.39 17.56 -17.54
C PHE A 422 32.00 18.92 -17.20
N VAL A 423 31.15 19.93 -17.11
CA VAL A 423 31.55 21.30 -16.76
C VAL A 423 31.00 21.63 -15.39
N ASP A 424 31.82 21.54 -14.37
CA ASP A 424 31.41 21.77 -12.98
C ASP A 424 31.14 23.26 -12.69
N CYS A 425 30.43 23.53 -11.59
CA CYS A 425 30.25 24.87 -11.03
C CYS A 425 31.26 25.13 -9.90
N ARG A 426 31.39 26.38 -9.48
CA ARG A 426 32.42 26.83 -8.51
C ARG A 426 32.04 26.45 -7.07
N THR A 427 30.80 26.69 -6.69
CA THR A 427 30.34 26.35 -5.31
C THR A 427 30.45 24.86 -5.02
N LYS A 428 30.79 24.55 -3.78
CA LYS A 428 30.77 23.16 -3.25
C LYS A 428 29.51 22.87 -2.40
N ASP A 429 28.70 23.89 -2.16
CA ASP A 429 27.46 23.78 -1.42
C ASP A 429 26.39 23.04 -2.25
N ALA A 430 26.17 21.76 -1.97
CA ALA A 430 25.22 20.90 -2.68
C ALA A 430 23.79 21.47 -2.68
N THR A 431 23.41 22.25 -1.66
CA THR A 431 22.05 22.82 -1.53
C THR A 431 21.76 23.90 -2.56
N ARG A 432 22.82 24.49 -3.16
CA ARG A 432 22.71 25.53 -4.17
C ARG A 432 23.01 25.04 -5.58
N ARG A 433 23.70 23.89 -5.71
CA ARG A 433 24.15 23.35 -7.00
C ARG A 433 23.02 22.83 -7.86
N GLU A 434 23.09 23.10 -9.15
CA GLU A 434 22.16 22.60 -10.16
C GLU A 434 22.93 21.87 -11.26
N LEU A 435 22.46 20.70 -11.69
CA LEU A 435 23.03 19.95 -12.80
C LEU A 435 22.10 20.07 -14.01
N TYR A 436 22.54 20.65 -15.08
CA TYR A 436 21.86 20.68 -16.38
C TYR A 436 22.34 19.51 -17.24
N ILE A 437 21.46 18.60 -17.56
CA ILE A 437 21.66 17.50 -18.52
C ILE A 437 21.17 18.03 -19.87
N VAL A 438 22.10 18.26 -20.82
CA VAL A 438 21.78 18.92 -22.08
C VAL A 438 21.99 17.99 -23.27
N GLU A 439 21.21 18.21 -24.35
CA GLU A 439 21.28 17.43 -25.57
C GLU A 439 22.43 17.87 -26.46
N GLY A 440 23.45 17.02 -26.55
CA GLY A 440 24.57 17.21 -27.48
C GLY A 440 25.58 18.27 -27.11
N ASP A 441 26.63 18.35 -27.91
CA ASP A 441 27.75 19.30 -27.72
C ASP A 441 27.36 20.72 -28.15
N SER A 442 26.43 20.87 -29.09
CA SER A 442 25.97 22.20 -29.56
C SER A 442 25.20 22.92 -28.45
N ALA A 443 24.22 22.25 -27.83
CA ALA A 443 23.51 22.81 -26.69
C ALA A 443 24.44 23.07 -25.50
N MET A 444 25.43 22.20 -25.24
CA MET A 444 26.46 22.45 -24.23
C MET A 444 27.18 23.77 -24.44
N GLY A 445 27.50 24.13 -25.70
CA GLY A 445 28.17 25.40 -26.05
C GLY A 445 27.33 26.62 -25.65
N ALA A 446 26.06 26.64 -26.03
CA ALA A 446 25.11 27.71 -25.73
C ALA A 446 24.86 27.84 -24.22
N VAL A 447 24.54 26.70 -23.55
CA VAL A 447 24.29 26.66 -22.12
C VAL A 447 25.52 27.07 -21.30
N LYS A 448 26.74 26.71 -21.75
CA LYS A 448 27.99 27.09 -21.08
C LYS A 448 28.22 28.61 -21.10
N GLN A 449 27.82 29.29 -22.17
CA GLN A 449 27.91 30.74 -22.27
C GLN A 449 26.84 31.47 -21.47
N SER A 450 25.67 30.83 -21.31
CA SER A 450 24.50 31.43 -20.68
C SER A 450 24.37 31.12 -19.16
N ARG A 451 25.07 30.12 -18.64
CA ARG A 451 24.92 29.69 -17.25
C ARG A 451 25.49 30.64 -16.20
N ASP A 452 24.99 30.58 -14.98
CA ASP A 452 25.75 31.07 -13.83
C ASP A 452 26.77 30.00 -13.41
N SER A 453 28.06 30.31 -13.66
CA SER A 453 29.17 29.41 -13.35
C SER A 453 29.37 29.19 -11.84
N GLU A 454 28.75 29.99 -11.00
CA GLU A 454 28.82 29.83 -9.54
C GLU A 454 28.14 28.55 -9.07
N PHE A 455 26.93 28.26 -9.55
CA PHE A 455 26.15 27.15 -9.04
C PHE A 455 25.56 26.21 -10.09
N GLN A 456 25.63 26.51 -11.38
CA GLN A 456 25.11 25.68 -12.48
C GLN A 456 26.21 24.87 -13.15
N ALA A 457 26.13 23.55 -13.06
CA ALA A 457 26.96 22.57 -13.74
C ALA A 457 26.25 22.02 -14.97
N ILE A 458 27.02 21.55 -15.96
CA ILE A 458 26.49 21.03 -17.23
C ILE A 458 27.09 19.67 -17.55
N MET A 459 26.22 18.74 -17.96
CA MET A 459 26.59 17.44 -18.49
C MET A 459 25.89 17.20 -19.84
N PRO A 460 26.64 17.18 -20.96
CA PRO A 460 26.05 16.87 -22.25
C PRO A 460 25.85 15.37 -22.41
N ILE A 461 24.72 15.00 -23.00
CA ILE A 461 24.45 13.63 -23.46
C ILE A 461 24.40 13.59 -24.96
N ARG A 462 25.07 12.59 -25.58
CA ARG A 462 25.13 12.43 -27.01
C ARG A 462 24.13 11.39 -27.49
N GLY A 463 23.08 11.86 -28.15
CA GLY A 463 22.07 11.01 -28.73
C GLY A 463 21.21 10.26 -27.70
N LYS A 464 20.41 9.33 -28.18
CA LYS A 464 19.48 8.54 -27.38
C LYS A 464 20.23 7.55 -26.51
N ILE A 465 20.07 7.66 -25.18
CA ILE A 465 20.66 6.72 -24.23
C ILE A 465 19.88 5.40 -24.23
N LEU A 466 20.47 4.37 -23.65
CA LEU A 466 19.87 3.05 -23.52
C LEU A 466 18.55 3.11 -22.75
N ASN A 467 17.50 2.40 -23.23
CA ASN A 467 16.30 2.21 -22.45
C ASN A 467 16.59 1.30 -21.25
N CYS A 468 16.69 1.91 -20.08
CA CYS A 468 17.06 1.23 -18.85
C CYS A 468 15.98 0.29 -18.31
N LEU A 469 14.73 0.37 -18.75
CA LEU A 469 13.69 -0.60 -18.34
C LEU A 469 13.84 -1.93 -19.07
N LYS A 470 14.28 -1.92 -20.34
CA LYS A 470 14.46 -3.13 -21.16
C LYS A 470 15.84 -3.78 -21.00
N ALA A 471 16.83 -3.00 -20.66
CA ALA A 471 18.20 -3.49 -20.57
C ALA A 471 18.50 -4.15 -19.21
N ASP A 472 19.28 -5.22 -19.23
CA ASP A 472 19.87 -5.77 -18.02
C ASP A 472 20.92 -4.83 -17.41
N TYR A 473 21.16 -4.98 -16.12
CA TYR A 473 22.10 -4.11 -15.39
C TYR A 473 23.53 -4.21 -15.94
N ALA A 474 23.96 -5.37 -16.43
CA ALA A 474 25.31 -5.53 -16.99
C ALA A 474 25.49 -4.68 -18.26
N ARG A 475 24.44 -4.54 -19.07
CA ARG A 475 24.44 -3.70 -20.27
C ARG A 475 24.31 -2.22 -19.93
N ILE A 476 23.46 -1.87 -18.92
CA ILE A 476 23.30 -0.50 -18.44
C ILE A 476 24.65 0.07 -17.98
N PHE A 477 25.39 -0.68 -17.16
CA PHE A 477 26.67 -0.23 -16.61
C PHE A 477 27.87 -0.34 -17.57
N LYS A 478 27.67 -0.88 -18.76
CA LYS A 478 28.63 -0.75 -19.86
C LYS A 478 28.47 0.55 -20.65
N SER A 479 27.38 1.29 -20.43
CA SER A 479 27.15 2.58 -21.09
C SER A 479 27.94 3.68 -20.38
N ASP A 480 28.94 4.26 -21.05
CA ASP A 480 29.76 5.36 -20.51
C ASP A 480 28.89 6.55 -20.10
N ILE A 481 27.89 6.91 -20.92
CA ILE A 481 26.98 8.05 -20.64
C ILE A 481 26.24 7.85 -19.32
N ILE A 482 25.69 6.66 -19.09
CA ILE A 482 24.92 6.34 -17.86
C ILE A 482 25.86 6.34 -16.65
N THR A 483 27.01 5.69 -16.77
CA THR A 483 27.99 5.64 -15.68
C THR A 483 28.56 7.02 -15.34
N ASP A 484 28.79 7.86 -16.34
CA ASP A 484 29.23 9.22 -16.14
C ASP A 484 28.19 10.12 -15.48
N LEU A 485 26.92 10.00 -15.86
CA LEU A 485 25.82 10.70 -15.18
C LEU A 485 25.73 10.31 -13.69
N ILE A 486 25.79 9.01 -13.39
CA ILE A 486 25.77 8.51 -12.00
C ILE A 486 26.96 9.06 -11.20
N ARG A 487 28.16 9.07 -11.79
CA ARG A 487 29.38 9.64 -11.17
C ARG A 487 29.25 11.13 -10.91
N VAL A 488 28.69 11.87 -11.87
CA VAL A 488 28.47 13.33 -11.73
C VAL A 488 27.48 13.61 -10.62
N MET A 489 26.36 12.86 -10.53
CA MET A 489 25.36 13.01 -9.46
C MET A 489 25.94 12.68 -8.09
N GLY A 490 26.77 11.65 -7.97
CA GLY A 490 27.50 11.29 -6.75
C GLY A 490 26.74 10.44 -5.75
N CYS A 491 25.43 10.29 -5.87
CA CYS A 491 24.59 9.57 -4.91
C CYS A 491 24.58 8.04 -5.07
N GLY A 492 25.21 7.48 -6.13
CA GLY A 492 25.17 6.06 -6.42
C GLY A 492 23.86 5.61 -7.09
N VAL A 493 23.52 4.32 -6.97
CA VAL A 493 22.36 3.71 -7.60
C VAL A 493 21.56 2.86 -6.61
N GLU A 494 20.23 2.85 -6.79
CA GLU A 494 19.28 1.97 -6.10
C GLU A 494 19.09 0.71 -6.97
N LEU A 495 19.70 -0.40 -6.57
CA LEU A 495 19.47 -1.66 -7.25
C LEU A 495 18.20 -2.29 -6.64
N GLY A 496 17.10 -2.27 -7.39
CA GLY A 496 15.80 -2.75 -6.93
C GLY A 496 15.79 -4.21 -6.52
N GLY A 497 15.19 -4.43 -5.38
CA GLY A 497 14.82 -5.67 -4.74
C GLY A 497 14.21 -5.29 -3.40
N SER A 498 12.91 -5.50 -3.20
CA SER A 498 12.12 -4.96 -2.10
C SER A 498 12.53 -5.42 -0.68
N HIS A 499 13.63 -6.15 -0.51
CA HIS A 499 13.94 -6.83 0.75
C HIS A 499 15.37 -6.63 1.32
N ASN A 500 16.19 -5.73 0.78
CA ASN A 500 17.52 -5.49 1.38
C ASN A 500 17.97 -4.04 1.28
N LYS A 501 17.57 -3.24 2.28
CA LYS A 501 18.03 -1.86 2.47
C LYS A 501 19.56 -1.76 2.70
N ASP A 502 20.18 -2.83 3.16
CA ASP A 502 21.60 -2.84 3.56
C ASP A 502 22.61 -3.01 2.41
N LEU A 503 22.14 -3.23 1.17
CA LEU A 503 23.00 -3.45 0.01
C LEU A 503 22.87 -2.36 -1.07
N ALA A 504 22.09 -1.32 -0.85
CA ALA A 504 22.00 -0.19 -1.76
C ALA A 504 23.32 0.59 -1.73
N THR A 505 23.92 0.83 -2.90
CA THR A 505 25.03 1.77 -3.03
C THR A 505 24.55 3.22 -3.03
N PHE A 506 23.25 3.43 -3.07
CA PHE A 506 22.64 4.74 -3.06
C PHE A 506 22.72 5.38 -1.66
N ASN A 507 23.21 6.60 -1.63
CA ASN A 507 23.15 7.46 -0.44
C ASN A 507 22.81 8.87 -0.88
N LEU A 508 21.66 9.37 -0.41
CA LEU A 508 21.17 10.70 -0.75
C LEU A 508 22.09 11.81 -0.21
N ASP A 509 22.75 11.61 0.93
CA ASP A 509 23.67 12.58 1.51
C ASP A 509 24.89 12.85 0.62
N ASN A 510 25.19 11.91 -0.28
CA ASN A 510 26.28 12.06 -1.27
C ASN A 510 25.82 12.75 -2.55
N LEU A 511 24.54 13.12 -2.67
CA LEU A 511 24.04 13.84 -3.83
C LEU A 511 24.70 15.22 -3.92
N ARG A 512 25.29 15.50 -5.06
CA ARG A 512 26.08 16.72 -5.27
C ARG A 512 25.26 17.92 -5.75
N PHE A 513 23.97 17.73 -6.04
CA PHE A 513 23.13 18.76 -6.68
C PHE A 513 21.74 18.81 -6.03
N ASN A 514 21.26 20.01 -5.78
CA ASN A 514 19.90 20.27 -5.28
C ASN A 514 18.84 20.12 -6.39
N LYS A 515 19.23 20.37 -7.64
CA LYS A 515 18.35 20.15 -8.79
C LYS A 515 19.09 19.45 -9.91
N ILE A 516 18.43 18.47 -10.51
CA ILE A 516 18.85 17.79 -11.75
C ILE A 516 17.86 18.21 -12.81
N VAL A 517 18.32 19.05 -13.73
CA VAL A 517 17.47 19.69 -14.74
C VAL A 517 17.73 19.03 -16.10
N ILE A 518 16.72 18.40 -16.67
CA ILE A 518 16.75 17.84 -18.02
C ILE A 518 16.41 18.97 -19.00
N CYS A 519 17.34 19.30 -19.88
CA CYS A 519 17.20 20.39 -20.84
C CYS A 519 17.50 19.84 -22.25
N THR A 520 16.45 19.50 -22.98
CA THR A 520 16.51 18.94 -24.36
C THR A 520 15.80 19.86 -25.32
N ASP A 521 16.07 19.66 -26.60
CA ASP A 521 15.40 20.41 -27.67
C ASP A 521 13.88 20.19 -27.60
N ALA A 522 13.11 21.15 -28.10
CA ALA A 522 11.64 21.11 -28.09
C ALA A 522 11.09 20.39 -29.36
N ASP A 523 11.69 19.27 -29.72
CA ASP A 523 11.30 18.42 -30.84
C ASP A 523 11.09 16.95 -30.40
N VAL A 524 10.69 16.09 -31.35
CA VAL A 524 10.41 14.67 -31.09
C VAL A 524 11.63 13.89 -30.61
N ASP A 525 12.82 14.23 -31.06
CA ASP A 525 14.07 13.60 -30.61
C ASP A 525 14.44 14.03 -29.20
N GLY A 526 14.32 15.33 -28.88
CA GLY A 526 14.51 15.86 -27.54
C GLY A 526 13.52 15.29 -26.53
N TYR A 527 12.25 15.12 -26.90
CA TYR A 527 11.25 14.46 -26.04
C TYR A 527 11.61 12.99 -25.79
N GLN A 528 12.14 12.28 -26.78
CA GLN A 528 12.58 10.90 -26.61
C GLN A 528 13.82 10.82 -25.69
N ILE A 529 14.78 11.71 -25.84
CA ILE A 529 15.97 11.78 -24.98
C ILE A 529 15.56 12.09 -23.54
N ARG A 530 14.69 13.07 -23.33
CA ARG A 530 14.10 13.41 -22.03
C ARG A 530 13.46 12.18 -21.37
N THR A 531 12.63 11.45 -22.10
CA THR A 531 11.96 10.24 -21.64
C THR A 531 12.95 9.15 -21.24
N LEU A 532 14.01 8.94 -22.02
CA LEU A 532 15.05 7.95 -21.71
C LEU A 532 15.87 8.33 -20.46
N VAL A 533 16.16 9.63 -20.27
CA VAL A 533 16.84 10.12 -19.06
C VAL A 533 15.95 9.94 -17.83
N LEU A 534 14.66 10.28 -17.93
CA LEU A 534 13.68 10.00 -16.87
C LEU A 534 13.59 8.51 -16.55
N THR A 535 13.58 7.65 -17.56
CA THR A 535 13.58 6.19 -17.40
C THR A 535 14.82 5.69 -16.67
N MET A 536 16.00 6.25 -17.00
CA MET A 536 17.24 5.95 -16.30
C MET A 536 17.15 6.35 -14.82
N LEU A 537 16.69 7.57 -14.52
CA LEU A 537 16.54 8.05 -13.15
C LEU A 537 15.51 7.24 -12.39
N TYR A 538 14.38 6.91 -13.00
CA TYR A 538 13.34 6.07 -12.42
C TYR A 538 13.85 4.68 -12.06
N ARG A 539 14.66 4.06 -12.93
CA ARG A 539 15.20 2.70 -12.74
C ARG A 539 16.34 2.64 -11.73
N LEU A 540 17.24 3.64 -11.76
CA LEU A 540 18.52 3.59 -11.04
C LEU A 540 18.54 4.46 -9.78
N THR A 541 17.72 5.51 -9.71
CA THR A 541 17.68 6.46 -8.60
C THR A 541 16.24 6.98 -8.34
N PRO A 542 15.26 6.09 -8.16
CA PRO A 542 13.85 6.48 -8.00
C PRO A 542 13.64 7.47 -6.84
N THR A 543 14.43 7.40 -5.78
CA THR A 543 14.37 8.36 -4.66
C THR A 543 14.57 9.81 -5.13
N LEU A 544 15.38 10.07 -6.17
CA LEU A 544 15.57 11.43 -6.68
C LEU A 544 14.30 12.01 -7.30
N ILE A 545 13.51 11.18 -7.98
CA ILE A 545 12.21 11.58 -8.54
C ILE A 545 11.21 11.75 -7.40
N ASN A 546 11.08 10.75 -6.52
CA ASN A 546 10.11 10.75 -5.43
C ASN A 546 10.28 11.93 -4.46
N GLN A 547 11.51 12.35 -4.22
CA GLN A 547 11.81 13.50 -3.35
C GLN A 547 11.90 14.83 -4.11
N GLY A 548 11.68 14.82 -5.44
CA GLY A 548 11.56 16.03 -6.25
C GLY A 548 12.85 16.77 -6.53
N TYR A 549 13.95 16.04 -6.72
CA TYR A 549 15.23 16.59 -7.19
C TYR A 549 15.30 16.75 -8.71
N VAL A 550 14.37 16.15 -9.45
CA VAL A 550 14.38 16.12 -10.92
C VAL A 550 13.43 17.15 -11.49
N TYR A 551 13.92 17.90 -12.48
CA TYR A 551 13.18 18.95 -13.16
C TYR A 551 13.36 18.83 -14.66
N ILE A 552 12.39 19.34 -15.41
CA ILE A 552 12.45 19.54 -16.87
C ILE A 552 12.47 21.05 -17.11
N ALA A 553 13.44 21.53 -17.87
CA ALA A 553 13.47 22.91 -18.33
C ALA A 553 12.56 23.07 -19.55
N GLU A 554 11.67 24.06 -19.50
CA GLU A 554 10.89 24.48 -20.66
C GLU A 554 11.67 25.53 -21.44
N SER A 555 11.96 25.23 -22.70
CA SER A 555 12.52 26.19 -23.64
C SER A 555 11.41 26.81 -24.50
N PRO A 556 11.47 28.12 -24.79
CA PRO A 556 10.41 28.73 -25.61
C PRO A 556 10.49 28.22 -27.05
N LEU A 557 9.29 28.00 -27.63
CA LEU A 557 9.14 27.63 -29.03
C LEU A 557 9.29 28.84 -29.97
N TYR A 558 8.93 30.03 -29.48
CA TYR A 558 8.91 31.26 -30.28
C TYR A 558 9.57 32.43 -29.53
N GLU A 559 10.40 33.13 -30.23
CA GLU A 559 10.91 34.46 -29.88
C GLU A 559 10.23 35.51 -30.77
N ILE A 560 9.56 36.47 -30.15
CA ILE A 560 8.79 37.51 -30.84
C ILE A 560 9.43 38.86 -30.48
N ASN A 561 10.18 39.41 -31.42
CA ASN A 561 10.92 40.65 -31.27
C ASN A 561 10.11 41.85 -31.79
N THR A 562 9.83 42.81 -30.91
CA THR A 562 9.34 44.13 -31.26
C THR A 562 10.45 45.16 -31.13
N LYS A 563 10.24 46.37 -31.61
CA LYS A 563 11.24 47.43 -31.48
C LYS A 563 11.70 47.72 -30.05
N ASN A 564 10.83 47.44 -29.07
CA ASN A 564 11.04 47.84 -27.67
C ASN A 564 11.16 46.68 -26.70
N LYS A 565 10.76 45.45 -27.09
CA LYS A 565 10.73 44.31 -26.18
C LYS A 565 10.70 42.97 -26.93
N THR A 566 11.40 41.99 -26.42
CA THR A 566 11.35 40.60 -26.82
C THR A 566 10.32 39.85 -25.92
N TYR A 567 9.47 39.06 -26.54
CA TYR A 567 8.53 38.19 -25.88
C TYR A 567 8.85 36.73 -26.21
N PHE A 568 8.63 35.84 -25.27
CA PHE A 568 8.85 34.41 -25.44
C PHE A 568 7.50 33.68 -25.27
N ALA A 569 7.21 32.78 -26.21
CA ALA A 569 6.04 31.92 -26.14
C ALA A 569 6.48 30.45 -26.12
N TYR A 570 5.88 29.69 -25.20
CA TYR A 570 6.20 28.28 -24.98
C TYR A 570 5.17 27.36 -25.63
N THR A 571 4.00 27.90 -26.00
CA THR A 571 2.93 27.19 -26.67
C THR A 571 2.29 28.05 -27.76
N GLU A 572 1.57 27.43 -28.72
CA GLU A 572 0.81 28.18 -29.73
C GLU A 572 -0.24 29.13 -29.13
N PRO A 573 -1.02 28.74 -28.08
CA PRO A 573 -1.93 29.67 -27.41
C PRO A 573 -1.20 30.90 -26.83
N GLU A 574 -0.04 30.72 -26.17
CA GLU A 574 0.73 31.86 -25.64
C GLU A 574 1.20 32.78 -26.74
N LYS A 575 1.66 32.23 -27.88
CA LYS A 575 2.03 33.03 -29.06
C LYS A 575 0.84 33.84 -29.56
N ALA A 576 -0.35 33.22 -29.71
CA ALA A 576 -1.56 33.91 -30.15
C ALA A 576 -1.96 35.06 -29.20
N ASP A 577 -1.81 34.86 -27.89
CA ASP A 577 -2.11 35.91 -26.91
C ASP A 577 -1.04 37.03 -26.92
N ILE A 578 0.21 36.73 -27.12
CA ILE A 578 1.25 37.75 -27.32
C ILE A 578 0.94 38.54 -28.59
N MET A 579 0.60 37.88 -29.69
CA MET A 579 0.26 38.51 -30.94
C MET A 579 -0.90 39.49 -30.79
N LYS A 580 -1.94 39.15 -30.05
CA LYS A 580 -3.07 40.06 -29.73
C LYS A 580 -2.62 41.29 -28.95
N ARG A 581 -1.64 41.13 -28.00
CA ARG A 581 -1.16 42.24 -27.17
C ARG A 581 -0.25 43.24 -27.93
N ILE A 582 0.42 42.78 -29.00
CA ILE A 582 1.32 43.59 -29.80
C ILE A 582 0.69 44.03 -31.12
N ASP A 583 -0.64 43.87 -31.25
CA ASP A 583 -1.39 44.28 -32.44
C ASP A 583 -1.07 45.71 -32.86
N GLY A 584 -0.80 45.90 -34.16
CA GLY A 584 -0.39 47.22 -34.73
C GLY A 584 1.13 47.54 -34.59
N GLN A 585 1.95 46.75 -33.92
CA GLN A 585 3.38 46.95 -33.85
C GLN A 585 4.09 46.13 -34.94
N LYS A 586 5.25 46.65 -35.41
CA LYS A 586 6.18 45.84 -36.25
C LYS A 586 6.91 44.83 -35.36
N PHE A 587 6.85 43.58 -35.73
CA PHE A 587 7.53 42.51 -35.03
C PHE A 587 8.19 41.51 -36.00
N THR A 588 9.13 40.73 -35.49
CA THR A 588 9.70 39.54 -36.14
C THR A 588 9.45 38.34 -35.23
N ILE A 589 9.11 37.21 -35.82
CA ILE A 589 8.97 35.92 -35.09
C ILE A 589 10.10 35.00 -35.55
N GLN A 590 10.81 34.47 -34.58
CA GLN A 590 11.77 33.41 -34.79
C GLN A 590 11.30 32.16 -34.06
N ARG A 591 11.25 31.01 -34.73
CA ARG A 591 11.00 29.72 -34.10
C ARG A 591 12.30 29.11 -33.64
N SER A 592 12.40 28.82 -32.34
CA SER A 592 13.54 28.10 -31.78
C SER A 592 13.40 26.62 -32.10
N LYS A 593 14.31 26.03 -32.85
CA LYS A 593 14.31 24.61 -33.21
C LYS A 593 15.19 23.77 -32.30
N GLY A 594 16.27 24.34 -31.80
CA GLY A 594 17.21 23.62 -30.93
C GLY A 594 17.93 24.55 -29.97
N LEU A 595 18.30 24.03 -28.81
CA LEU A 595 19.02 24.77 -27.74
C LEU A 595 20.36 25.35 -28.21
N GLY A 596 21.03 24.68 -29.17
CA GLY A 596 22.30 25.08 -29.68
C GLY A 596 22.25 26.31 -30.62
N GLU A 597 21.07 26.69 -31.11
CA GLU A 597 20.82 27.80 -31.99
C GLU A 597 20.42 29.08 -31.25
N ASN A 598 20.10 28.96 -29.94
CA ASN A 598 19.60 30.04 -29.11
C ASN A 598 20.76 31.01 -28.76
N ASP A 599 20.45 32.30 -28.80
CA ASP A 599 21.36 33.35 -28.31
C ASP A 599 21.60 33.16 -26.78
N PRO A 600 22.85 33.34 -26.31
CA PRO A 600 23.18 33.19 -24.88
C PRO A 600 22.35 34.04 -23.93
N GLU A 601 21.99 35.28 -24.34
CA GLU A 601 21.15 36.16 -23.52
C GLU A 601 19.71 35.65 -23.43
N MET A 602 19.15 35.18 -24.54
CA MET A 602 17.84 34.51 -24.58
C MET A 602 17.84 33.24 -23.70
N MET A 603 18.87 32.40 -23.85
CA MET A 603 19.00 31.16 -23.05
C MET A 603 19.11 31.48 -21.55
N TRP A 604 19.82 32.54 -21.17
CA TRP A 604 19.84 33.00 -19.79
C TRP A 604 18.43 33.36 -19.29
N LEU A 605 17.75 34.25 -20.01
CA LEU A 605 16.45 34.79 -19.61
C LEU A 605 15.34 33.72 -19.56
N THR A 606 15.38 32.71 -20.43
CA THR A 606 14.28 31.73 -20.58
C THR A 606 14.51 30.41 -19.86
N THR A 607 15.78 29.98 -19.73
CA THR A 607 16.11 28.61 -19.33
C THR A 607 17.05 28.53 -18.13
N MET A 608 17.96 29.50 -17.95
CA MET A 608 19.02 29.39 -16.95
C MET A 608 18.79 30.27 -15.72
N SER A 609 18.24 31.48 -15.88
CA SER A 609 18.06 32.42 -14.78
C SER A 609 17.04 31.91 -13.77
N PRO A 610 17.36 31.77 -12.47
CA PRO A 610 16.42 31.35 -11.44
C PRO A 610 15.15 32.21 -11.34
N GLU A 611 15.24 33.49 -11.76
CA GLU A 611 14.12 34.47 -11.63
C GLU A 611 13.11 34.37 -12.76
N SER A 612 13.50 33.89 -13.94
CA SER A 612 12.66 33.96 -15.15
C SER A 612 12.44 32.61 -15.86
N ARG A 613 13.28 31.61 -15.59
CA ARG A 613 13.15 30.28 -16.19
C ARG A 613 11.89 29.53 -15.74
N ARG A 614 11.41 28.66 -16.62
CA ARG A 614 10.32 27.73 -16.30
C ARG A 614 10.89 26.33 -16.07
N LEU A 615 10.65 25.78 -14.89
CA LEU A 615 11.03 24.40 -14.54
C LEU A 615 9.79 23.62 -14.11
N ILE A 616 9.54 22.51 -14.79
CA ILE A 616 8.54 21.52 -14.38
C ILE A 616 9.20 20.57 -13.39
N LYS A 617 8.72 20.55 -12.17
CA LYS A 617 9.17 19.58 -11.16
C LYS A 617 8.55 18.23 -11.45
N VAL A 618 9.38 17.19 -11.58
CA VAL A 618 8.92 15.82 -11.82
C VAL A 618 8.63 15.14 -10.50
N LEU A 619 7.36 14.85 -10.25
CA LEU A 619 6.88 14.13 -9.06
C LEU A 619 5.87 13.07 -9.49
N PRO A 620 5.93 11.85 -8.95
CA PRO A 620 4.85 10.89 -9.13
C PRO A 620 3.63 11.37 -8.32
N THR A 621 2.48 11.43 -8.94
CA THR A 621 1.20 11.71 -8.25
C THR A 621 0.66 10.44 -7.58
N ASP A 622 0.97 9.28 -8.17
CA ASP A 622 0.62 7.95 -7.71
C ASP A 622 1.77 7.00 -8.11
N VAL A 623 2.33 6.29 -7.13
CA VAL A 623 3.50 5.43 -7.34
C VAL A 623 3.16 4.22 -8.20
N GLN A 624 1.99 3.61 -7.96
CA GLN A 624 1.54 2.43 -8.70
C GLN A 624 1.23 2.80 -10.15
N ARG A 625 0.45 3.84 -10.38
CA ARG A 625 0.13 4.33 -11.72
C ARG A 625 1.37 4.78 -12.48
N THR A 626 2.33 5.39 -11.79
CA THR A 626 3.63 5.76 -12.39
C THR A 626 4.37 4.52 -12.91
N ALA A 627 4.41 3.44 -12.12
CA ALA A 627 5.04 2.18 -12.52
C ALA A 627 4.33 1.58 -13.74
N GLU A 628 3.00 1.54 -13.73
CA GLU A 628 2.18 1.04 -14.84
C GLU A 628 2.43 1.81 -16.15
N VAL A 629 2.49 3.16 -16.07
CA VAL A 629 2.76 4.01 -17.24
C VAL A 629 4.16 3.79 -17.80
N PHE A 630 5.17 3.70 -16.93
CA PHE A 630 6.54 3.40 -17.37
C PHE A 630 6.63 2.02 -18.01
N ASP A 631 6.00 0.99 -17.45
CA ASP A 631 5.99 -0.35 -18.01
C ASP A 631 5.22 -0.40 -19.34
N LEU A 632 4.04 0.21 -19.40
CA LEU A 632 3.23 0.28 -20.61
C LEU A 632 3.95 0.98 -21.77
N LEU A 633 4.51 2.17 -21.51
CA LEU A 633 5.10 2.99 -22.58
C LEU A 633 6.53 2.58 -22.95
N LEU A 634 7.31 2.09 -22.00
CA LEU A 634 8.75 1.88 -22.14
C LEU A 634 9.19 0.44 -21.83
N GLY A 635 8.33 -0.38 -21.23
CA GLY A 635 8.53 -1.80 -20.94
C GLY A 635 8.34 -2.70 -22.18
N ASP A 636 8.14 -3.99 -21.97
CA ASP A 636 8.04 -5.00 -23.05
C ASP A 636 6.62 -5.20 -23.60
N ASN A 637 5.60 -4.61 -22.97
CA ASN A 637 4.21 -4.72 -23.39
C ASN A 637 3.92 -3.92 -24.69
N LEU A 638 4.31 -4.50 -25.83
CA LEU A 638 4.11 -3.86 -27.13
C LEU A 638 2.64 -3.72 -27.52
N GLN A 639 1.82 -4.73 -27.17
CA GLN A 639 0.40 -4.73 -27.53
C GLN A 639 -0.35 -3.66 -26.73
N GLY A 640 -0.18 -3.60 -25.40
CA GLY A 640 -0.80 -2.57 -24.58
C GLY A 640 -0.39 -1.15 -24.99
N ARG A 641 0.88 -0.96 -25.43
CA ARG A 641 1.33 0.32 -25.94
C ARG A 641 0.60 0.73 -27.24
N LYS A 642 0.37 -0.21 -28.17
CA LYS A 642 -0.39 0.06 -29.39
C LYS A 642 -1.84 0.43 -29.08
N GLU A 643 -2.46 -0.27 -28.15
CA GLU A 643 -3.81 0.00 -27.68
C GLU A 643 -3.91 1.38 -27.04
N HIS A 644 -2.99 1.70 -26.13
CA HIS A 644 -2.92 3.02 -25.50
C HIS A 644 -2.75 4.17 -26.52
N ILE A 645 -1.88 3.99 -27.51
CA ILE A 645 -1.72 4.98 -28.58
C ILE A 645 -2.99 5.11 -29.43
N ALA A 646 -3.69 4.01 -29.72
CA ALA A 646 -4.92 4.04 -30.47
C ALA A 646 -6.06 4.76 -29.70
N GLU A 647 -6.12 4.59 -28.39
CA GLU A 647 -7.15 5.20 -27.53
C GLU A 647 -6.87 6.69 -27.25
N HIS A 648 -5.62 7.05 -26.97
CA HIS A 648 -5.24 8.38 -26.47
C HIS A 648 -4.43 9.21 -27.47
N GLY A 649 -3.96 8.64 -28.57
CA GLY A 649 -3.10 9.36 -29.51
C GLY A 649 -3.72 10.61 -30.10
N ALA A 650 -5.04 10.65 -30.25
CA ALA A 650 -5.77 11.82 -30.74
C ALA A 650 -5.67 13.04 -29.80
N GLU A 651 -5.49 12.82 -28.48
CA GLU A 651 -5.38 13.88 -27.47
C GLU A 651 -4.06 14.68 -27.61
N TYR A 652 -3.06 14.08 -28.27
CA TYR A 652 -1.70 14.65 -28.41
C TYR A 652 -1.41 15.12 -29.86
N LEU A 653 -2.40 15.13 -30.74
CA LEU A 653 -2.18 15.52 -32.14
C LEU A 653 -1.71 16.97 -32.28
N ASP A 654 -2.19 17.85 -31.42
CA ASP A 654 -1.81 19.27 -31.42
C ASP A 654 -0.38 19.49 -30.89
N ASP A 655 0.18 18.55 -30.14
CA ASP A 655 1.55 18.57 -29.61
C ASP A 655 2.58 17.95 -30.58
N LEU A 656 2.11 17.28 -31.65
CA LEU A 656 2.97 16.71 -32.66
C LEU A 656 3.42 17.78 -33.65
N ASP A 657 4.73 17.98 -33.75
CA ASP A 657 5.31 18.78 -34.83
C ASP A 657 5.21 18.02 -36.17
N VAL A 658 4.22 18.40 -36.98
CA VAL A 658 3.91 17.78 -38.29
C VAL A 658 4.73 18.46 -39.41
N SER A 659 5.88 19.03 -39.13
CA SER A 659 6.74 19.68 -40.08
C SER A 659 7.76 18.77 -40.74
#